data_e576a57536af7bea8eafed7a131eb7c0
#
_entry.id   e576a57536af7bea8eafed7a131eb7c0
#
_cell.length_a   1.000
_cell.length_b   1.000
_cell.length_c   1.000
_cell.angle_alpha   90.00
_cell.angle_beta   90.00
_cell.angle_gamma   90.00
#
_symmetry.space_group_name_H-M   'P 1'
#
loop_
_entity.id
_entity.type
_entity.pdbx_description
1 polymer ?
#
loop_
_entity_poly.entity_id
_entity_poly.type
_entity_poly.pdbx_seq_one_letter_code
_entity_poly.pdbx_strand_id
1 'polypeptide(L)'
;MSKNLIPLGVLFLGLQATTVPAEELQAKPPPLTEPGDTFVFAVDQAITGEPMRWTHRVAEAGDYQLGMAWVEVKSGDVVEVTIMAAGKVVKSMKARPGLAPLRFETRIEGLAAGDQITVKATPKEASYRLGYQIAFGTPTFPGAEVFHVKDFGAMGDGVTDDFAAIRRAVETARESGCGIVRFDGTLTYRVIGETDFTEESLVDLTGVKHLKVEGHGAKIVLHPPDAFALVDGAENIQIDGFKIDYDPKPYYQGMIRKIDVEAMTIDIEVPERYPVPEVGKNEFRAPFFGRSFIPDAPGSRSGHGDNIYVERVTRLDDGRHFRIHLRENAQGSSNPNTRLQPRVRHAAENGATEFVVPHVKYGHRGFGTRIMSSARVTLSNLHYFCVPHFWLPITHNTGPITLRNVDLKTPNAETELFVSWRDGLHIKNGRWGILIDEGDWDGAASYDDSFAIYSRAQRLVAVDGRTMTITPTFLNKEVFLWKPGDWASVWSPGQETLRGMARVISVDGKTGNQTFHVTLEVMPAGAAEGDIVLHEESLNRGSVIRNCRTSDIGTENSSTRLRCVDVTFENNRFEDFHFWFHAGSNGPRPRDIVLRNNYVSDERIAKINFQQGLDCLLSGNEFDGVTLDFQKSENMQVVNNHWKGMTDNQMSVKASHRSTVHLGTDNERGGEVVEKWVEADGTSTVE
;
A
#
# COMPACT_ATOMS: atom_id res chain seq x y z
N MET A 1 42.42 -10.89 9.85
CA MET A 1 41.52 -12.03 9.96
C MET A 1 40.47 -11.90 8.88
N SER A 2 40.62 -12.69 7.84
CA SER A 2 39.83 -12.64 6.63
C SER A 2 38.50 -13.34 6.87
N LYS A 3 37.36 -12.63 6.73
CA LYS A 3 36.05 -13.23 6.66
C LYS A 3 35.77 -13.58 5.21
N ASN A 4 35.65 -14.87 4.95
CA ASN A 4 35.23 -15.41 3.67
C ASN A 4 33.74 -15.08 3.47
N LEU A 5 33.45 -14.16 2.55
CA LEU A 5 32.15 -13.99 1.93
C LEU A 5 32.03 -15.04 0.83
N ILE A 6 31.10 -15.98 0.99
CA ILE A 6 30.70 -16.90 -0.07
C ILE A 6 29.78 -16.11 -1.01
N PRO A 7 30.12 -15.92 -2.28
CA PRO A 7 29.19 -15.31 -3.22
C PRO A 7 28.10 -16.33 -3.58
N LEU A 8 26.83 -15.96 -3.43
CA LEU A 8 25.71 -16.66 -4.05
C LEU A 8 25.87 -16.54 -5.57
N GLY A 9 26.51 -17.52 -6.16
CA GLY A 9 26.62 -17.67 -7.60
C GLY A 9 25.28 -18.17 -8.14
N VAL A 10 24.56 -17.31 -8.87
CA VAL A 10 23.47 -17.73 -9.74
C VAL A 10 24.09 -18.51 -10.89
N LEU A 11 23.94 -19.82 -10.90
CA LEU A 11 24.41 -20.70 -11.96
C LEU A 11 23.49 -20.55 -13.18
N PHE A 12 23.88 -19.73 -14.16
CA PHE A 12 23.27 -19.71 -15.47
C PHE A 12 23.84 -20.87 -16.30
N LEU A 13 23.06 -21.94 -16.46
CA LEU A 13 23.30 -22.94 -17.49
C LEU A 13 22.74 -22.46 -18.82
N GLY A 14 23.60 -21.97 -19.67
CA GLY A 14 23.27 -21.76 -21.08
C GLY A 14 23.02 -23.11 -21.75
N LEU A 15 21.78 -23.42 -22.05
CA LEU A 15 21.39 -24.57 -22.83
C LEU A 15 21.17 -24.15 -24.29
N GLN A 16 21.93 -24.75 -25.19
CA GLN A 16 21.66 -24.71 -26.63
C GLN A 16 20.31 -25.41 -26.91
N ALA A 17 19.52 -24.78 -27.76
CA ALA A 17 18.20 -25.28 -28.14
C ALA A 17 18.31 -26.61 -28.89
N THR A 18 18.04 -27.71 -28.22
CA THR A 18 17.63 -28.97 -28.83
C THR A 18 16.12 -29.11 -28.67
N THR A 19 15.40 -29.33 -29.73
CA THR A 19 13.97 -29.62 -29.73
C THR A 19 13.71 -30.92 -28.97
N VAL A 20 13.22 -30.82 -27.74
CA VAL A 20 12.79 -31.96 -26.94
C VAL A 20 11.26 -32.02 -26.99
N PRO A 21 10.65 -33.22 -27.14
CA PRO A 21 9.20 -33.38 -27.18
C PRO A 21 8.53 -32.78 -25.92
N ALA A 22 7.34 -32.21 -26.07
CA ALA A 22 6.62 -31.43 -25.04
C ALA A 22 6.31 -32.19 -23.72
N GLU A 23 6.48 -33.48 -23.67
CA GLU A 23 6.26 -34.31 -22.48
C GLU A 23 7.49 -34.44 -21.56
N GLU A 24 8.69 -34.08 -21.99
CA GLU A 24 9.94 -34.29 -21.23
C GLU A 24 10.52 -33.04 -20.55
N LEU A 25 9.95 -31.87 -20.76
CA LEU A 25 10.43 -30.62 -20.13
C LEU A 25 9.81 -30.37 -18.75
N GLN A 26 9.90 -31.35 -17.88
CA GLN A 26 9.78 -31.12 -16.44
C GLN A 26 11.17 -30.70 -15.93
N ALA A 27 11.46 -29.39 -15.91
CA ALA A 27 12.56 -28.92 -15.12
C ALA A 27 12.32 -29.34 -13.67
N LYS A 28 13.11 -30.30 -13.15
CA LYS A 28 13.09 -30.61 -11.74
C LYS A 28 13.37 -29.33 -10.97
N PRO A 29 12.44 -28.86 -10.12
CA PRO A 29 12.76 -27.72 -9.26
C PRO A 29 14.01 -28.11 -8.43
N PRO A 30 14.91 -27.14 -8.17
CA PRO A 30 15.98 -27.38 -7.21
C PRO A 30 15.33 -27.82 -5.88
N PRO A 31 15.98 -28.70 -5.10
CA PRO A 31 15.47 -29.09 -3.81
C PRO A 31 15.27 -27.81 -2.96
N LEU A 32 14.16 -27.74 -2.24
CA LEU A 32 13.94 -26.72 -1.23
C LEU A 32 15.09 -26.83 -0.23
N THR A 33 15.84 -25.75 -0.09
CA THR A 33 16.84 -25.62 0.96
C THR A 33 16.09 -25.38 2.25
N GLU A 34 16.22 -26.03 3.24
CA GLU A 34 15.71 -25.92 4.62
C GLU A 34 14.24 -25.51 4.85
N PRO A 35 13.50 -26.15 5.74
CA PRO A 35 12.17 -25.72 6.15
C PRO A 35 12.23 -24.29 6.69
N GLY A 36 11.39 -23.41 6.15
CA GLY A 36 11.30 -22.04 6.60
C GLY A 36 11.96 -20.98 5.71
N ASP A 37 12.82 -21.33 4.79
CA ASP A 37 13.44 -20.36 3.89
C ASP A 37 12.49 -19.90 2.80
N THR A 38 12.54 -18.59 2.46
CA THR A 38 11.84 -18.06 1.29
C THR A 38 12.44 -18.68 0.04
N PHE A 39 11.70 -19.56 -0.60
CA PHE A 39 12.13 -20.18 -1.83
C PHE A 39 11.71 -19.35 -3.02
N VAL A 40 12.67 -18.98 -3.86
CA VAL A 40 12.43 -18.31 -5.14
C VAL A 40 12.98 -19.16 -6.27
N PHE A 41 12.09 -19.63 -7.15
CA PHE A 41 12.45 -20.38 -8.34
C PHE A 41 12.32 -19.49 -9.58
N ALA A 42 13.34 -19.42 -10.42
CA ALA A 42 13.35 -18.63 -11.65
C ALA A 42 13.66 -19.51 -12.87
N VAL A 43 12.83 -19.40 -13.89
CA VAL A 43 13.09 -19.97 -15.23
C VAL A 43 12.99 -18.87 -16.25
N ASP A 44 13.98 -18.81 -17.14
CA ASP A 44 14.02 -17.94 -18.32
C ASP A 44 14.17 -18.80 -19.56
N GLN A 45 13.08 -18.99 -20.31
CA GLN A 45 13.04 -19.90 -21.43
C GLN A 45 12.37 -19.27 -22.66
N ALA A 46 12.96 -19.48 -23.83
CA ALA A 46 12.36 -19.10 -25.11
C ALA A 46 11.23 -20.07 -25.47
N ILE A 47 10.09 -19.54 -25.93
CA ILE A 47 8.93 -20.28 -26.39
C ILE A 47 8.71 -20.01 -27.86
N THR A 48 8.60 -21.07 -28.66
CA THR A 48 8.45 -21.00 -30.09
C THR A 48 7.26 -21.83 -30.55
N GLY A 49 6.13 -21.17 -30.87
CA GLY A 49 5.01 -21.75 -31.63
C GLY A 49 4.10 -22.76 -30.92
N GLU A 50 4.60 -23.54 -29.96
CA GLU A 50 3.84 -24.59 -29.28
C GLU A 50 3.45 -24.19 -27.85
N PRO A 51 2.29 -24.64 -27.33
CA PRO A 51 1.92 -24.40 -25.94
C PRO A 51 2.95 -25.00 -24.97
N MET A 52 3.42 -24.20 -24.03
CA MET A 52 4.34 -24.65 -22.99
C MET A 52 3.65 -24.81 -21.66
N ARG A 53 4.10 -25.80 -20.92
CA ARG A 53 3.59 -26.13 -19.59
C ARG A 53 4.73 -26.34 -18.60
N TRP A 54 4.68 -25.60 -17.50
CA TRP A 54 5.57 -25.82 -16.34
C TRP A 54 4.73 -26.27 -15.16
N THR A 55 5.26 -27.20 -14.40
CA THR A 55 4.61 -27.71 -13.20
C THR A 55 5.59 -27.69 -12.06
N HIS A 56 5.21 -27.04 -10.98
CA HIS A 56 5.91 -27.03 -9.71
C HIS A 56 5.12 -27.84 -8.67
N ARG A 57 5.78 -28.75 -7.98
CA ARG A 57 5.16 -29.49 -6.88
C ARG A 57 5.47 -28.79 -5.56
N VAL A 58 4.42 -28.51 -4.80
CA VAL A 58 4.50 -27.82 -3.52
C VAL A 58 5.08 -28.76 -2.47
N ALA A 59 6.15 -28.34 -1.80
CA ALA A 59 6.80 -29.15 -0.76
C ALA A 59 6.15 -28.93 0.61
N GLU A 60 5.69 -27.74 0.90
CA GLU A 60 5.08 -27.35 2.17
C GLU A 60 3.64 -26.88 1.97
N ALA A 61 2.75 -27.19 2.93
CA ALA A 61 1.40 -26.65 2.91
C ALA A 61 1.41 -25.15 3.26
N GLY A 62 0.65 -24.35 2.53
CA GLY A 62 0.55 -22.92 2.80
C GLY A 62 0.25 -22.09 1.56
N ASP A 63 0.58 -20.80 1.66
CA ASP A 63 0.35 -19.82 0.60
C ASP A 63 1.61 -19.62 -0.24
N TYR A 64 1.40 -19.44 -1.55
CA TYR A 64 2.47 -19.20 -2.50
C TYR A 64 2.18 -17.95 -3.31
N GLN A 65 3.23 -17.26 -3.73
CA GLN A 65 3.14 -16.15 -4.67
C GLN A 65 3.94 -16.48 -5.93
N LEU A 66 3.30 -16.38 -7.09
CA LEU A 66 3.89 -16.61 -8.39
C LEU A 66 4.02 -15.29 -9.12
N GLY A 67 5.26 -14.91 -9.46
CA GLY A 67 5.56 -13.78 -10.33
C GLY A 67 5.99 -14.28 -11.72
N MET A 68 5.54 -13.61 -12.78
CA MET A 68 5.90 -13.90 -14.17
C MET A 68 6.35 -12.63 -14.89
N ALA A 69 7.36 -12.75 -15.72
CA ALA A 69 7.88 -11.67 -16.55
C ALA A 69 8.04 -12.10 -18.00
N TRP A 70 7.59 -11.25 -18.91
CA TRP A 70 7.76 -11.42 -20.36
C TRP A 70 8.97 -10.63 -20.82
N VAL A 71 9.84 -11.23 -21.60
CA VAL A 71 11.14 -10.63 -21.97
C VAL A 71 11.14 -10.12 -23.39
N GLU A 72 10.61 -10.88 -24.32
CA GLU A 72 10.53 -10.52 -25.74
C GLU A 72 9.21 -11.01 -26.31
N VAL A 73 8.38 -10.09 -26.77
CA VAL A 73 7.16 -10.43 -27.51
C VAL A 73 7.16 -9.62 -28.80
N LYS A 74 7.08 -10.29 -29.93
CA LYS A 74 7.02 -9.61 -31.24
C LYS A 74 5.67 -8.88 -31.40
N SER A 75 5.69 -7.73 -32.04
CA SER A 75 4.48 -6.90 -32.23
C SER A 75 3.38 -7.68 -32.95
N GLY A 76 2.15 -7.60 -32.46
CA GLY A 76 0.96 -8.20 -33.06
C GLY A 76 0.48 -9.51 -32.43
N ASP A 77 1.25 -10.12 -31.54
CA ASP A 77 0.90 -11.41 -30.94
C ASP A 77 0.18 -11.31 -29.60
N VAL A 78 -0.68 -12.26 -29.32
CA VAL A 78 -1.38 -12.40 -28.03
C VAL A 78 -0.97 -13.74 -27.43
N VAL A 79 -0.41 -13.72 -26.24
CA VAL A 79 -0.09 -14.91 -25.47
C VAL A 79 -1.14 -15.11 -24.39
N GLU A 80 -1.82 -16.24 -24.39
CA GLU A 80 -2.72 -16.61 -23.33
C GLU A 80 -1.95 -17.42 -22.26
N VAL A 81 -2.01 -16.95 -21.00
CA VAL A 81 -1.41 -17.64 -19.88
C VAL A 81 -2.50 -18.07 -18.93
N THR A 82 -2.45 -19.34 -18.55
CA THR A 82 -3.33 -19.90 -17.53
C THR A 82 -2.48 -20.45 -16.38
N ILE A 83 -2.78 -20.02 -15.17
CA ILE A 83 -2.19 -20.52 -13.93
C ILE A 83 -3.23 -21.42 -13.25
N MET A 84 -2.81 -22.64 -12.95
CA MET A 84 -3.64 -23.62 -12.27
C MET A 84 -2.96 -24.04 -10.97
N ALA A 85 -3.73 -24.23 -9.92
CA ALA A 85 -3.26 -24.79 -8.67
C ALA A 85 -4.24 -25.85 -8.17
N ALA A 86 -3.75 -27.00 -7.69
CA ALA A 86 -4.57 -28.14 -7.25
C ALA A 86 -5.66 -28.50 -8.29
N GLY A 87 -5.35 -28.42 -9.58
CA GLY A 87 -6.27 -28.71 -10.69
C GLY A 87 -7.31 -27.64 -11.03
N LYS A 88 -7.33 -26.51 -10.32
CA LYS A 88 -8.26 -25.39 -10.57
C LYS A 88 -7.53 -24.20 -11.23
N VAL A 89 -8.22 -23.51 -12.14
CA VAL A 89 -7.70 -22.26 -12.71
C VAL A 89 -7.74 -21.17 -11.63
N VAL A 90 -6.57 -20.59 -11.34
CA VAL A 90 -6.40 -19.49 -10.38
C VAL A 90 -6.40 -18.15 -11.08
N LYS A 91 -5.69 -18.06 -12.20
CA LYS A 91 -5.60 -16.83 -13.01
C LYS A 91 -5.49 -17.20 -14.49
N SER A 92 -6.18 -16.45 -15.32
CA SER A 92 -6.00 -16.48 -16.78
C SER A 92 -5.85 -15.06 -17.29
N MET A 93 -4.93 -14.86 -18.25
CA MET A 93 -4.64 -13.54 -18.78
C MET A 93 -4.15 -13.62 -20.22
N LYS A 94 -4.27 -12.50 -20.93
CA LYS A 94 -3.75 -12.32 -22.29
C LYS A 94 -2.66 -11.26 -22.27
N ALA A 95 -1.43 -11.64 -22.56
CA ALA A 95 -0.32 -10.71 -22.76
C ALA A 95 -0.34 -10.20 -24.21
N ARG A 96 -0.25 -8.89 -24.39
CA ARG A 96 -0.17 -8.23 -25.69
C ARG A 96 1.17 -7.51 -25.83
N PRO A 97 1.90 -7.67 -26.94
CA PRO A 97 3.14 -6.96 -27.18
C PRO A 97 2.98 -5.45 -27.14
N GLY A 98 3.88 -4.76 -26.47
CA GLY A 98 3.93 -3.30 -26.44
C GLY A 98 2.95 -2.61 -25.50
N LEU A 99 1.98 -3.32 -24.91
CA LEU A 99 0.98 -2.71 -24.04
C LEU A 99 0.97 -3.23 -22.61
N ALA A 100 1.36 -4.46 -22.32
CA ALA A 100 1.42 -5.12 -21.02
C ALA A 100 0.74 -6.50 -21.00
N PRO A 101 0.87 -7.32 -19.97
CA PRO A 101 1.76 -7.11 -18.84
C PRO A 101 3.17 -7.57 -19.16
N LEU A 102 4.13 -6.73 -18.84
CA LEU A 102 5.54 -7.11 -18.92
C LEU A 102 5.92 -8.04 -17.77
N ARG A 103 5.23 -7.86 -16.66
CA ARG A 103 5.30 -8.71 -15.48
C ARG A 103 3.95 -8.68 -14.77
N PHE A 104 3.57 -9.80 -14.16
CA PHE A 104 2.42 -9.87 -13.26
C PHE A 104 2.71 -10.83 -12.11
N GLU A 105 1.90 -10.75 -11.06
CA GLU A 105 1.97 -11.64 -9.92
C GLU A 105 0.59 -12.19 -9.58
N THR A 106 0.56 -13.37 -8.97
CA THR A 106 -0.67 -13.96 -8.45
C THR A 106 -0.37 -14.68 -7.15
N ARG A 107 -1.30 -14.58 -6.21
CA ARG A 107 -1.26 -15.33 -4.96
C ARG A 107 -2.07 -16.61 -5.10
N ILE A 108 -1.58 -17.69 -4.51
CA ILE A 108 -2.20 -18.99 -4.48
C ILE A 108 -2.22 -19.44 -3.03
N GLU A 109 -3.41 -19.58 -2.46
CA GLU A 109 -3.59 -19.80 -1.04
C GLU A 109 -3.98 -21.24 -0.73
N GLY A 110 -3.64 -21.70 0.49
CA GLY A 110 -4.13 -22.93 1.07
C GLY A 110 -3.72 -24.21 0.33
N LEU A 111 -2.57 -24.21 -0.34
CA LEU A 111 -2.08 -25.43 -0.99
C LEU A 111 -1.62 -26.46 0.06
N ALA A 112 -1.92 -27.73 -0.18
CA ALA A 112 -1.40 -28.84 0.59
C ALA A 112 -0.02 -29.28 0.08
N ALA A 113 0.79 -29.86 0.95
CA ALA A 113 2.05 -30.48 0.51
C ALA A 113 1.77 -31.56 -0.54
N GLY A 114 2.47 -31.49 -1.66
CA GLY A 114 2.26 -32.36 -2.81
C GLY A 114 1.32 -31.83 -3.89
N ASP A 115 0.58 -30.74 -3.66
CA ASP A 115 -0.18 -30.06 -4.69
C ASP A 115 0.72 -29.53 -5.81
N GLN A 116 0.13 -29.26 -6.96
CA GLN A 116 0.85 -28.78 -8.14
C GLN A 116 0.37 -27.39 -8.54
N ILE A 117 1.33 -26.51 -8.76
CA ILE A 117 1.14 -25.24 -9.46
C ILE A 117 1.57 -25.47 -10.91
N THR A 118 0.68 -25.22 -11.86
CA THR A 118 0.94 -25.37 -13.28
C THR A 118 0.77 -24.04 -13.98
N VAL A 119 1.77 -23.62 -14.73
CA VAL A 119 1.70 -22.47 -15.64
C VAL A 119 1.65 -23.00 -17.07
N LYS A 120 0.61 -22.61 -17.81
CA LYS A 120 0.47 -22.92 -19.22
C LYS A 120 0.48 -21.62 -20.04
N ALA A 121 1.36 -21.52 -20.99
CA ALA A 121 1.41 -20.41 -21.94
C ALA A 121 1.12 -20.90 -23.34
N THR A 122 0.16 -20.27 -24.02
CA THR A 122 -0.26 -20.63 -25.36
C THR A 122 -0.04 -19.45 -26.29
N PRO A 123 0.97 -19.50 -27.19
CA PRO A 123 1.20 -18.49 -28.20
C PRO A 123 0.22 -18.61 -29.34
N LYS A 124 -0.03 -17.52 -30.07
CA LYS A 124 -0.72 -17.59 -31.34
C LYS A 124 0.24 -17.69 -32.52
N GLU A 125 1.33 -16.95 -32.57
CA GLU A 125 2.19 -16.89 -33.78
C GLU A 125 3.69 -16.61 -33.51
N ALA A 126 4.20 -16.43 -32.29
CA ALA A 126 5.55 -15.89 -32.08
C ALA A 126 6.46 -16.65 -31.13
N SER A 127 7.75 -16.33 -31.23
CA SER A 127 8.72 -16.68 -30.20
C SER A 127 8.76 -15.59 -29.11
N TYR A 128 8.72 -15.98 -27.85
CA TYR A 128 8.88 -15.06 -26.70
C TYR A 128 9.63 -15.79 -25.59
N ARG A 129 10.19 -15.01 -24.70
CA ARG A 129 10.84 -15.54 -23.49
C ARG A 129 9.96 -15.23 -22.30
N LEU A 130 9.80 -16.21 -21.44
CA LEU A 130 9.05 -16.12 -20.22
C LEU A 130 9.92 -16.52 -19.04
N GLY A 131 9.98 -15.65 -18.03
CA GLY A 131 10.54 -15.96 -16.72
C GLY A 131 9.42 -16.07 -15.68
N TYR A 132 9.52 -16.98 -14.74
CA TYR A 132 8.64 -17.01 -13.59
C TYR A 132 9.41 -17.26 -12.29
N GLN A 133 8.83 -16.80 -11.18
CA GLN A 133 9.36 -16.96 -9.84
C GLN A 133 8.23 -17.40 -8.91
N ILE A 134 8.50 -18.33 -8.02
CA ILE A 134 7.56 -18.77 -6.99
C ILE A 134 8.18 -18.49 -5.64
N ALA A 135 7.43 -17.82 -4.73
CA ALA A 135 7.83 -17.58 -3.36
C ALA A 135 6.83 -18.21 -2.38
N PHE A 136 7.32 -18.91 -1.39
CA PHE A 136 6.52 -19.39 -0.26
C PHE A 136 6.26 -18.23 0.70
N GLY A 137 4.99 -17.99 1.05
CA GLY A 137 4.55 -16.80 1.77
C GLY A 137 4.16 -17.02 3.24
N THR A 138 3.99 -18.27 3.67
CA THR A 138 3.55 -18.58 5.03
C THR A 138 4.71 -18.62 6.02
N PRO A 139 4.69 -17.83 7.11
CA PRO A 139 5.68 -17.96 8.17
C PRO A 139 5.60 -19.33 8.87
N THR A 140 6.77 -19.92 9.16
CA THR A 140 6.87 -21.21 9.87
C THR A 140 7.88 -21.11 11.01
N PHE A 141 7.62 -21.81 12.12
CA PHE A 141 8.40 -21.73 13.35
C PHE A 141 8.71 -23.14 13.90
N PRO A 142 9.41 -23.99 13.14
CA PRO A 142 9.69 -25.37 13.56
C PRO A 142 10.62 -25.37 14.76
N GLY A 143 10.21 -26.07 15.83
CA GLY A 143 11.03 -26.21 17.04
C GLY A 143 11.20 -24.92 17.86
N ALA A 144 10.34 -23.91 17.65
CA ALA A 144 10.44 -22.66 18.35
C ALA A 144 10.28 -22.80 19.88
N GLU A 145 11.17 -22.13 20.63
CA GLU A 145 11.07 -22.01 22.06
C GLU A 145 10.09 -20.87 22.44
N VAL A 146 9.34 -21.08 23.53
CA VAL A 146 8.33 -20.10 23.99
C VAL A 146 8.87 -19.29 25.17
N PHE A 147 8.81 -17.97 25.03
CA PHE A 147 9.24 -16.98 26.02
C PHE A 147 8.02 -16.18 26.50
N HIS A 148 7.53 -16.47 27.71
CA HIS A 148 6.42 -15.72 28.28
C HIS A 148 6.93 -14.39 28.85
N VAL A 149 6.34 -13.27 28.46
CA VAL A 149 6.78 -11.93 28.93
C VAL A 149 6.75 -11.79 30.46
N LYS A 150 5.85 -12.50 31.15
CA LYS A 150 5.77 -12.54 32.62
C LYS A 150 6.99 -13.17 33.28
N ASP A 151 7.65 -14.12 32.62
CA ASP A 151 8.86 -14.77 33.14
C ASP A 151 10.06 -13.80 33.14
N PHE A 152 9.94 -12.71 32.39
CA PHE A 152 10.89 -11.59 32.36
C PHE A 152 10.49 -10.40 33.26
N GLY A 153 9.37 -10.54 33.98
CA GLY A 153 8.90 -9.58 34.96
C GLY A 153 7.81 -8.64 34.49
N ALA A 154 7.19 -8.89 33.32
CA ALA A 154 6.02 -8.11 32.89
C ALA A 154 4.82 -8.42 33.78
N MET A 155 4.18 -7.37 34.33
CA MET A 155 3.05 -7.48 35.25
C MET A 155 1.70 -7.56 34.54
N GLY A 156 1.52 -6.78 33.49
CA GLY A 156 0.26 -6.73 32.73
C GLY A 156 -0.93 -6.19 33.56
N ASP A 157 -0.67 -5.39 34.58
CA ASP A 157 -1.67 -4.83 35.50
C ASP A 157 -2.28 -3.49 35.00
N GLY A 158 -1.82 -2.99 33.88
CA GLY A 158 -2.23 -1.72 33.27
C GLY A 158 -1.64 -0.48 33.94
N VAL A 159 -0.78 -0.63 34.93
CA VAL A 159 -0.18 0.46 35.72
C VAL A 159 1.34 0.42 35.71
N THR A 160 1.93 -0.75 35.96
CA THR A 160 3.37 -0.97 35.95
C THR A 160 3.94 -0.80 34.55
N ASP A 161 5.11 -0.18 34.41
CA ASP A 161 5.81 -0.08 33.14
C ASP A 161 6.42 -1.44 32.75
N ASP A 162 5.86 -2.08 31.74
CA ASP A 162 6.28 -3.39 31.27
C ASP A 162 7.32 -3.33 30.14
N PHE A 163 7.73 -2.11 29.69
CA PHE A 163 8.61 -1.92 28.53
C PHE A 163 9.89 -2.77 28.61
N ALA A 164 10.67 -2.62 29.68
CA ALA A 164 11.94 -3.31 29.83
C ALA A 164 11.79 -4.84 29.93
N ALA A 165 10.71 -5.34 30.53
CA ALA A 165 10.43 -6.76 30.65
C ALA A 165 10.09 -7.38 29.29
N ILE A 166 9.22 -6.72 28.52
CA ILE A 166 8.82 -7.16 27.19
C ILE A 166 10.03 -7.14 26.23
N ARG A 167 10.83 -6.06 26.27
CA ARG A 167 12.05 -5.95 25.45
C ARG A 167 13.03 -7.09 25.73
N ARG A 168 13.25 -7.46 26.98
CA ARG A 168 14.10 -8.62 27.33
C ARG A 168 13.54 -9.93 26.78
N ALA A 169 12.24 -10.15 26.84
CA ALA A 169 11.62 -11.35 26.27
C ALA A 169 11.82 -11.42 24.75
N VAL A 170 11.62 -10.30 24.05
CA VAL A 170 11.82 -10.20 22.59
C VAL A 170 13.29 -10.47 22.24
N GLU A 171 14.24 -9.86 22.96
CA GLU A 171 15.67 -10.03 22.69
C GLU A 171 16.12 -11.48 22.93
N THR A 172 15.66 -12.11 24.03
CA THR A 172 15.98 -13.51 24.29
C THR A 172 15.41 -14.43 23.22
N ALA A 173 14.19 -14.19 22.76
CA ALA A 173 13.59 -14.94 21.66
C ALA A 173 14.35 -14.74 20.34
N ARG A 174 14.86 -13.53 20.08
CA ARG A 174 15.72 -13.23 18.94
C ARG A 174 17.04 -14.00 19.00
N GLU A 175 17.69 -14.02 20.16
CA GLU A 175 18.96 -14.72 20.38
C GLU A 175 18.83 -16.24 20.23
N SER A 176 17.66 -16.81 20.49
CA SER A 176 17.40 -18.25 20.30
C SER A 176 17.36 -18.68 18.82
N GLY A 177 17.25 -17.72 17.90
CA GLY A 177 17.21 -17.97 16.46
C GLY A 177 15.85 -18.42 15.90
N CYS A 178 14.96 -19.02 16.75
CA CYS A 178 13.56 -19.33 16.41
C CYS A 178 12.73 -19.31 17.68
N GLY A 179 12.06 -18.21 17.94
CA GLY A 179 11.36 -17.97 19.21
C GLY A 179 9.89 -17.59 19.03
N ILE A 180 9.11 -17.86 20.10
CA ILE A 180 7.74 -17.37 20.26
C ILE A 180 7.68 -16.53 21.52
N VAL A 181 7.46 -15.24 21.40
CA VAL A 181 7.18 -14.33 22.51
C VAL A 181 5.69 -14.37 22.80
N ARG A 182 5.31 -14.72 24.02
CA ARG A 182 3.92 -14.94 24.40
C ARG A 182 3.45 -14.02 25.49
N PHE A 183 2.32 -13.37 25.26
CA PHE A 183 1.60 -12.52 26.22
C PHE A 183 0.39 -13.28 26.79
N ASP A 184 -0.08 -12.86 27.96
CA ASP A 184 -1.37 -13.28 28.48
C ASP A 184 -2.47 -12.39 27.91
N GLY A 185 -3.39 -13.00 27.18
CA GLY A 185 -4.44 -12.30 26.44
C GLY A 185 -5.50 -11.59 27.29
N THR A 186 -5.54 -11.85 28.60
CA THR A 186 -6.48 -11.23 29.54
C THR A 186 -5.93 -9.97 30.19
N LEU A 187 -4.64 -9.67 29.98
CA LEU A 187 -3.92 -8.61 30.66
C LEU A 187 -3.78 -7.34 29.83
N THR A 188 -3.51 -6.23 30.50
CA THR A 188 -3.18 -4.94 29.92
C THR A 188 -1.75 -4.56 30.28
N TYR A 189 -0.89 -4.49 29.29
CA TYR A 189 0.51 -4.11 29.45
C TYR A 189 0.67 -2.62 29.18
N ARG A 190 1.15 -1.88 30.19
CA ARG A 190 1.47 -0.46 30.05
C ARG A 190 2.94 -0.32 29.66
N VAL A 191 3.19 0.52 28.67
CA VAL A 191 4.52 0.73 28.10
C VAL A 191 4.81 2.22 28.13
N ILE A 192 5.66 2.65 29.04
CA ILE A 192 6.03 4.06 29.20
C ILE A 192 7.36 4.35 28.49
N GLY A 193 8.30 3.43 28.54
CA GLY A 193 9.60 3.55 27.91
C GLY A 193 10.43 4.73 28.41
N GLU A 194 11.32 5.25 27.57
CA GLU A 194 12.03 6.50 27.82
C GLU A 194 11.15 7.69 27.40
N THR A 195 10.96 8.64 28.31
CA THR A 195 10.06 9.79 28.07
C THR A 195 10.76 10.99 27.43
N ASP A 196 11.89 10.79 26.79
CA ASP A 196 12.66 11.85 26.12
C ASP A 196 12.10 12.25 24.74
N PHE A 197 10.94 11.67 24.35
CA PHE A 197 10.30 11.84 23.05
C PHE A 197 11.14 11.31 21.85
N THR A 198 12.07 10.41 22.08
CA THR A 198 12.63 9.56 21.04
C THR A 198 11.60 8.49 20.67
N GLU A 199 11.49 8.20 19.38
CA GLU A 199 10.62 7.14 18.89
C GLU A 199 11.29 5.79 19.12
N GLU A 200 10.72 4.96 20.02
CA GLU A 200 11.14 3.59 20.24
C GLU A 200 10.07 2.60 19.77
N SER A 201 10.47 1.38 19.50
CA SER A 201 9.55 0.30 19.17
C SER A 201 9.55 -0.74 20.27
N LEU A 202 8.38 -1.08 20.81
CA LEU A 202 8.24 -2.10 21.85
C LEU A 202 8.76 -3.45 21.34
N VAL A 203 8.37 -3.83 20.13
CA VAL A 203 8.77 -5.06 19.44
C VAL A 203 9.69 -4.69 18.28
N ASP A 204 10.99 -4.65 18.52
CA ASP A 204 12.00 -4.39 17.49
C ASP A 204 12.52 -5.70 16.90
N LEU A 205 12.16 -5.95 15.64
CA LEU A 205 12.52 -7.14 14.88
C LEU A 205 13.51 -6.84 13.74
N THR A 206 14.35 -5.82 13.92
CA THR A 206 15.36 -5.48 12.92
C THR A 206 16.34 -6.63 12.70
N GLY A 207 16.39 -7.13 11.44
CA GLY A 207 17.26 -8.23 11.01
C GLY A 207 16.90 -9.60 11.59
N VAL A 208 15.74 -9.73 12.23
CA VAL A 208 15.30 -10.98 12.87
C VAL A 208 14.80 -11.98 11.84
N LYS A 209 15.09 -13.27 12.10
CA LYS A 209 14.54 -14.38 11.34
C LYS A 209 13.77 -15.33 12.28
N HIS A 210 12.68 -15.90 11.77
CA HIS A 210 11.91 -16.94 12.46
C HIS A 210 11.44 -16.56 13.87
N LEU A 211 10.66 -15.48 13.99
CA LEU A 211 10.11 -15.06 15.27
C LEU A 211 8.60 -14.80 15.20
N LYS A 212 7.89 -15.32 16.20
CA LYS A 212 6.47 -15.10 16.40
C LYS A 212 6.21 -14.32 17.67
N VAL A 213 5.26 -13.39 17.64
CA VAL A 213 4.78 -12.63 18.80
C VAL A 213 3.29 -12.86 18.94
N GLU A 214 2.86 -13.48 20.04
CA GLU A 214 1.49 -13.92 20.29
C GLU A 214 0.87 -13.12 21.44
N GLY A 215 -0.17 -12.34 21.12
CA GLY A 215 -0.89 -11.52 22.10
C GLY A 215 -2.10 -12.17 22.73
N HIS A 216 -2.76 -13.10 21.98
CA HIS A 216 -4.01 -13.75 22.43
C HIS A 216 -5.13 -12.78 22.85
N GLY A 217 -5.13 -11.55 22.35
CA GLY A 217 -6.08 -10.49 22.73
C GLY A 217 -5.57 -9.50 23.77
N ALA A 218 -4.31 -9.60 24.18
CA ALA A 218 -3.67 -8.68 25.13
C ALA A 218 -3.81 -7.22 24.69
N LYS A 219 -4.03 -6.33 25.65
CA LYS A 219 -4.03 -4.90 25.41
C LYS A 219 -2.64 -4.31 25.71
N ILE A 220 -2.09 -3.58 24.76
CA ILE A 220 -0.88 -2.79 24.89
C ILE A 220 -1.28 -1.31 24.94
N VAL A 221 -0.85 -0.60 25.98
CA VAL A 221 -1.04 0.85 26.13
C VAL A 221 0.32 1.52 26.07
N LEU A 222 0.61 2.14 24.93
CA LEU A 222 1.89 2.79 24.64
C LEU A 222 1.89 4.25 25.10
N HIS A 223 3.05 4.74 25.52
CA HIS A 223 3.29 6.17 25.64
C HIS A 223 3.72 6.72 24.27
N PRO A 224 3.02 7.74 23.69
CA PRO A 224 3.44 8.30 22.40
C PRO A 224 4.75 9.11 22.55
N PRO A 225 5.65 9.12 21.52
CA PRO A 225 5.43 8.67 20.16
C PRO A 225 5.87 7.23 19.87
N ASP A 226 6.02 6.37 20.88
CA ASP A 226 6.51 5.01 20.68
C ASP A 226 5.65 4.21 19.72
N ALA A 227 6.31 3.28 19.04
CA ALA A 227 5.69 2.37 18.08
C ALA A 227 5.41 0.99 18.72
N PHE A 228 4.38 0.31 18.24
CA PHE A 228 4.15 -1.06 18.68
C PHE A 228 5.23 -1.99 18.13
N ALA A 229 5.48 -1.99 16.80
CA ALA A 229 6.46 -2.88 16.21
C ALA A 229 7.25 -2.26 15.05
N LEU A 230 8.53 -2.61 14.96
CA LEU A 230 9.42 -2.36 13.83
C LEU A 230 9.87 -3.71 13.25
N VAL A 231 9.61 -3.94 11.97
CA VAL A 231 10.02 -5.14 11.21
C VAL A 231 10.86 -4.67 10.04
N ASP A 232 12.19 -4.63 10.20
CA ASP A 232 13.11 -4.10 9.19
C ASP A 232 14.19 -5.12 8.83
N GLY A 233 14.30 -5.44 7.54
CA GLY A 233 15.23 -6.45 7.06
C GLY A 233 14.98 -7.84 7.64
N ALA A 234 13.76 -8.10 8.08
CA ALA A 234 13.38 -9.31 8.80
C ALA A 234 12.74 -10.36 7.86
N GLU A 235 12.76 -11.60 8.28
CA GLU A 235 12.23 -12.69 7.49
C GLU A 235 11.49 -13.72 8.38
N ASN A 236 10.35 -14.23 7.89
CA ASN A 236 9.57 -15.26 8.56
C ASN A 236 9.06 -14.80 9.94
N ILE A 237 8.29 -13.72 9.91
CA ILE A 237 7.78 -13.05 11.11
C ILE A 237 6.25 -13.18 11.17
N GLN A 238 5.74 -13.45 12.36
CA GLN A 238 4.31 -13.37 12.63
C GLN A 238 4.07 -12.56 13.91
N ILE A 239 3.13 -11.59 13.83
CA ILE A 239 2.61 -10.85 14.99
C ILE A 239 1.11 -11.02 15.01
N ASP A 240 0.56 -11.53 16.10
CA ASP A 240 -0.83 -11.95 16.16
C ASP A 240 -1.50 -11.57 17.48
N GLY A 241 -2.75 -11.06 17.41
CA GLY A 241 -3.66 -11.06 18.53
C GLY A 241 -3.49 -9.93 19.54
N PHE A 242 -3.36 -8.66 19.12
CA PHE A 242 -3.20 -7.51 20.04
C PHE A 242 -4.26 -6.43 19.85
N LYS A 243 -4.57 -5.72 20.95
CA LYS A 243 -5.26 -4.43 20.97
C LYS A 243 -4.27 -3.36 21.36
N ILE A 244 -4.09 -2.35 20.53
CA ILE A 244 -3.07 -1.32 20.70
C ILE A 244 -3.73 0.04 20.90
N ASP A 245 -3.37 0.71 21.98
CA ASP A 245 -3.88 2.03 22.36
C ASP A 245 -2.73 2.93 22.87
N TYR A 246 -3.01 4.21 23.06
CA TYR A 246 -2.06 5.20 23.53
C TYR A 246 -2.59 5.96 24.73
N ASP A 247 -1.71 6.19 25.74
CA ASP A 247 -1.97 7.04 26.88
C ASP A 247 -0.67 7.77 27.30
N PRO A 248 -0.66 9.13 27.24
CA PRO A 248 -1.75 10.01 26.83
C PRO A 248 -2.14 9.84 25.36
N LYS A 249 -3.35 10.26 24.99
CA LYS A 249 -3.75 10.25 23.57
C LYS A 249 -2.81 11.12 22.74
N PRO A 250 -2.45 10.72 21.49
CA PRO A 250 -1.54 11.50 20.64
C PRO A 250 -2.19 12.74 20.03
N TYR A 251 -3.39 13.10 20.45
CA TYR A 251 -4.17 14.24 19.98
C TYR A 251 -4.97 14.85 21.12
N TYR A 252 -5.47 16.05 20.90
CA TYR A 252 -6.52 16.64 21.71
C TYR A 252 -7.73 16.99 20.86
N GLN A 253 -8.90 16.85 21.45
CA GLN A 253 -10.18 17.17 20.84
C GLN A 253 -10.90 18.13 21.78
N GLY A 254 -11.24 19.31 21.27
CA GLY A 254 -11.87 20.35 22.05
C GLY A 254 -13.21 20.75 21.49
N MET A 255 -14.21 21.00 22.36
CA MET A 255 -15.48 21.61 21.99
C MET A 255 -15.23 23.06 21.57
N ILE A 256 -15.72 23.43 20.39
CA ILE A 256 -15.60 24.82 19.89
C ILE A 256 -16.55 25.71 20.70
N ARG A 257 -15.99 26.78 21.26
CA ARG A 257 -16.74 27.81 21.97
C ARG A 257 -16.94 29.07 21.15
N LYS A 258 -15.97 29.38 20.27
CA LYS A 258 -16.03 30.50 19.34
C LYS A 258 -15.16 30.23 18.13
N ILE A 259 -15.64 30.61 16.96
CA ILE A 259 -14.83 30.75 15.74
C ILE A 259 -14.83 32.24 15.36
N ASP A 260 -13.63 32.81 15.18
CA ASP A 260 -13.47 34.19 14.70
C ASP A 260 -12.72 34.14 13.36
N VAL A 261 -13.50 34.29 12.29
CA VAL A 261 -13.02 34.14 10.91
C VAL A 261 -12.03 35.25 10.53
N GLU A 262 -12.28 36.47 11.01
CA GLU A 262 -11.43 37.64 10.68
C GLU A 262 -10.13 37.63 11.50
N ALA A 263 -10.19 37.20 12.74
CA ALA A 263 -9.00 37.03 13.59
C ALA A 263 -8.25 35.72 13.34
N MET A 264 -8.81 34.82 12.50
CA MET A 264 -8.27 33.49 12.25
C MET A 264 -8.00 32.70 13.54
N THR A 265 -9.03 32.60 14.40
CA THR A 265 -8.92 31.89 15.68
C THR A 265 -10.10 30.98 15.96
N ILE A 266 -9.83 29.91 16.68
CA ILE A 266 -10.84 28.98 17.21
C ILE A 266 -10.60 28.85 18.73
N ASP A 267 -11.59 29.20 19.54
CA ASP A 267 -11.56 28.99 20.99
C ASP A 267 -12.19 27.65 21.29
N ILE A 268 -11.46 26.79 22.04
CA ILE A 268 -11.90 25.45 22.39
C ILE A 268 -11.83 25.21 23.89
N GLU A 269 -12.70 24.32 24.38
CA GLU A 269 -12.61 23.71 25.69
C GLU A 269 -12.23 22.24 25.57
N VAL A 270 -11.11 21.83 26.17
CA VAL A 270 -10.56 20.47 26.03
C VAL A 270 -10.97 19.62 27.23
N PRO A 271 -11.74 18.54 27.07
CA PRO A 271 -12.09 17.62 28.15
C PRO A 271 -10.87 16.98 28.85
N GLU A 272 -11.04 16.57 30.11
CA GLU A 272 -9.94 16.00 30.91
C GLU A 272 -9.31 14.72 30.32
N ARG A 273 -10.10 13.96 29.57
CA ARG A 273 -9.64 12.72 28.92
C ARG A 273 -8.58 12.92 27.84
N TYR A 274 -8.38 14.15 27.37
CA TYR A 274 -7.36 14.49 26.39
C TYR A 274 -6.21 15.26 27.03
N PRO A 275 -4.98 15.15 26.48
CA PRO A 275 -3.87 15.98 26.91
C PRO A 275 -4.17 17.46 26.65
N VAL A 276 -3.60 18.34 27.47
CA VAL A 276 -3.71 19.79 27.22
C VAL A 276 -2.82 20.21 26.07
N PRO A 277 -3.29 21.10 25.19
CA PRO A 277 -2.46 21.65 24.12
C PRO A 277 -1.19 22.31 24.64
N GLU A 278 -0.08 22.15 23.93
CA GLU A 278 1.12 22.93 24.19
C GLU A 278 0.89 24.42 23.88
N VAL A 279 1.15 25.26 24.89
CA VAL A 279 1.02 26.71 24.75
C VAL A 279 2.27 27.28 24.11
N GLY A 280 2.11 28.11 23.08
CA GLY A 280 3.20 28.75 22.38
C GLY A 280 3.09 28.68 20.86
N LYS A 281 4.16 29.08 20.20
CA LYS A 281 4.26 29.00 18.75
C LYS A 281 4.57 27.57 18.32
N ASN A 282 3.88 27.13 17.29
CA ASN A 282 4.20 25.87 16.67
C ASN A 282 5.50 25.99 15.86
N GLU A 283 6.61 25.52 16.43
CA GLU A 283 7.95 25.59 15.83
C GLU A 283 8.22 24.48 14.79
N PHE A 284 7.26 23.59 14.54
CA PHE A 284 7.46 22.50 13.60
C PHE A 284 7.51 23.01 12.15
N ARG A 285 8.53 22.53 11.43
CA ARG A 285 8.69 22.78 9.99
C ARG A 285 7.64 22.07 9.12
N ALA A 286 7.04 20.99 9.64
CA ALA A 286 5.98 20.27 8.96
C ALA A 286 4.63 20.99 9.13
N PRO A 287 3.73 20.90 8.17
CA PRO A 287 2.39 21.45 8.30
C PRO A 287 1.68 20.75 9.45
N PHE A 288 1.33 21.51 10.48
CA PHE A 288 0.59 21.06 11.63
C PHE A 288 -0.84 21.57 11.50
N PHE A 289 -1.78 20.67 11.35
CA PHE A 289 -3.15 21.01 11.08
C PHE A 289 -4.12 20.21 11.95
N GLY A 290 -5.26 20.81 12.23
CA GLY A 290 -6.42 20.15 12.81
C GLY A 290 -7.56 20.07 11.80
N ARG A 291 -8.63 19.42 12.20
CA ARG A 291 -9.91 19.40 11.49
C ARG A 291 -11.03 19.86 12.38
N SER A 292 -11.95 20.63 11.81
CA SER A 292 -13.21 20.97 12.45
C SER A 292 -14.24 19.86 12.19
N PHE A 293 -14.99 19.50 13.20
CA PHE A 293 -16.11 18.59 13.07
C PHE A 293 -17.40 19.38 12.83
N ILE A 294 -18.07 19.09 11.72
CA ILE A 294 -19.33 19.72 11.29
C ILE A 294 -20.39 18.64 11.32
N PRO A 295 -21.38 18.70 12.23
CA PRO A 295 -22.45 17.71 12.28
C PRO A 295 -23.20 17.62 10.95
N ASP A 296 -23.57 16.43 10.57
CA ASP A 296 -24.40 16.16 9.39
C ASP A 296 -23.87 16.67 8.05
N ALA A 297 -22.57 16.98 7.94
CA ALA A 297 -21.98 17.35 6.68
C ALA A 297 -21.96 16.16 5.70
N PRO A 298 -22.44 16.33 4.46
CA PRO A 298 -22.40 15.26 3.46
C PRO A 298 -20.97 14.75 3.19
N GLY A 299 -20.83 13.49 2.92
CA GLY A 299 -19.57 12.88 2.51
C GLY A 299 -18.53 12.75 3.63
N SER A 300 -18.97 12.82 4.89
CA SER A 300 -18.06 12.58 6.00
C SER A 300 -18.74 11.69 7.04
N ARG A 301 -18.00 10.71 7.50
CA ARG A 301 -18.36 10.13 8.77
C ARG A 301 -18.22 11.22 9.80
N SER A 302 -19.27 11.75 10.32
CA SER A 302 -19.23 12.73 11.38
C SER A 302 -18.87 14.17 10.96
N GLY A 303 -18.97 14.55 9.68
CA GLY A 303 -18.84 15.94 9.28
C GLY A 303 -17.50 16.59 9.51
N HIS A 304 -16.40 15.91 9.22
CA HIS A 304 -15.08 16.53 9.25
C HIS A 304 -14.96 17.64 8.20
N GLY A 305 -14.48 18.79 8.63
CA GLY A 305 -14.10 19.87 7.75
C GLY A 305 -12.70 19.67 7.13
N ASP A 306 -12.31 20.60 6.27
CA ASP A 306 -10.97 20.63 5.67
C ASP A 306 -9.84 20.81 6.70
N ASN A 307 -8.64 20.43 6.32
CA ASN A 307 -7.43 20.66 7.13
C ASN A 307 -7.19 22.14 7.38
N ILE A 308 -7.10 22.54 8.64
CA ILE A 308 -6.88 23.92 9.10
C ILE A 308 -5.56 23.98 9.84
N TYR A 309 -4.60 24.80 9.34
CA TYR A 309 -3.24 24.81 9.86
C TYR A 309 -3.10 25.67 11.11
N VAL A 310 -2.54 25.09 12.17
CA VAL A 310 -2.31 25.75 13.46
C VAL A 310 -0.98 26.50 13.45
N GLU A 311 -1.00 27.77 13.87
CA GLU A 311 0.18 28.59 14.05
C GLU A 311 0.70 28.54 15.49
N ARG A 312 -0.20 28.78 16.46
CA ARG A 312 0.14 28.82 17.89
C ARG A 312 -1.11 28.59 18.74
N VAL A 313 -0.88 28.22 20.00
CA VAL A 313 -1.93 28.04 21.00
C VAL A 313 -1.69 29.00 22.17
N THR A 314 -2.76 29.62 22.66
CA THR A 314 -2.73 30.42 23.88
C THR A 314 -3.79 29.92 24.87
N ARG A 315 -3.48 29.91 26.15
CA ARG A 315 -4.43 29.61 27.20
C ARG A 315 -5.28 30.85 27.50
N LEU A 316 -6.58 30.70 27.63
CA LEU A 316 -7.52 31.80 27.88
C LEU A 316 -7.77 32.07 29.36
N ASP A 317 -7.71 31.01 30.19
CA ASP A 317 -7.97 31.07 31.63
C ASP A 317 -7.19 29.98 32.38
N ASP A 318 -7.42 29.83 33.69
CA ASP A 318 -6.81 28.79 34.52
C ASP A 318 -7.38 27.39 34.30
N GLY A 319 -8.49 27.29 33.51
CA GLY A 319 -9.14 26.04 33.11
C GLY A 319 -8.50 25.40 31.90
N ARG A 320 -9.33 24.65 31.19
CA ARG A 320 -8.93 23.93 29.97
C ARG A 320 -9.42 24.63 28.71
N HIS A 321 -9.48 25.99 28.72
CA HIS A 321 -9.89 26.81 27.60
C HIS A 321 -8.65 27.35 26.86
N PHE A 322 -8.63 27.14 25.55
CA PHE A 322 -7.52 27.50 24.69
C PHE A 322 -7.98 28.24 23.45
N ARG A 323 -7.17 29.18 22.99
CA ARG A 323 -7.31 29.82 21.68
C ARG A 323 -6.30 29.25 20.74
N ILE A 324 -6.79 28.66 19.66
CA ILE A 324 -5.99 28.15 18.56
C ILE A 324 -5.90 29.28 17.52
N HIS A 325 -4.68 29.78 17.29
CA HIS A 325 -4.41 30.73 16.24
C HIS A 325 -4.05 29.97 14.97
N LEU A 326 -4.64 30.37 13.86
CA LEU A 326 -4.56 29.66 12.58
C LEU A 326 -3.67 30.41 11.62
N ARG A 327 -3.01 29.70 10.72
CA ARG A 327 -2.23 30.30 9.63
C ARG A 327 -3.18 30.94 8.61
N GLU A 328 -2.74 32.01 7.96
CA GLU A 328 -3.48 32.59 6.83
C GLU A 328 -3.44 31.68 5.59
N ASN A 329 -2.32 30.98 5.39
CA ASN A 329 -2.09 30.13 4.22
C ASN A 329 -1.60 28.73 4.61
N ALA A 330 -1.96 27.75 3.80
CA ALA A 330 -1.40 26.42 3.91
C ALA A 330 0.11 26.45 3.64
N GLN A 331 0.89 25.81 4.51
CA GLN A 331 2.33 25.56 4.32
C GLN A 331 3.20 26.79 4.00
N GLY A 332 2.80 28.01 4.42
CA GLY A 332 3.58 29.22 4.12
C GLY A 332 3.61 29.58 2.63
N SER A 333 2.70 29.07 1.84
CA SER A 333 2.55 29.40 0.42
C SER A 333 2.06 30.83 0.24
N SER A 334 2.66 31.54 -0.68
CA SER A 334 2.16 32.85 -1.16
C SER A 334 1.03 32.72 -2.18
N ASN A 335 0.64 31.51 -2.56
CA ASN A 335 -0.42 31.26 -3.52
C ASN A 335 -1.79 31.62 -2.90
N PRO A 336 -2.56 32.56 -3.47
CA PRO A 336 -3.87 32.94 -2.93
C PRO A 336 -4.89 31.80 -2.88
N ASN A 337 -4.72 30.75 -3.69
CA ASN A 337 -5.59 29.57 -3.69
C ASN A 337 -5.36 28.66 -2.48
N THR A 338 -4.33 28.91 -1.66
CA THR A 338 -4.04 28.17 -0.43
C THR A 338 -4.48 28.89 0.83
N ARG A 339 -5.28 29.97 0.71
CA ARG A 339 -5.82 30.70 1.85
C ARG A 339 -6.74 29.81 2.67
N LEU A 340 -6.57 29.83 4.00
CA LEU A 340 -7.34 29.02 4.92
C LEU A 340 -8.60 29.71 5.45
N GLN A 341 -8.73 31.03 5.28
CA GLN A 341 -9.91 31.76 5.74
C GLN A 341 -11.24 31.20 5.20
N PRO A 342 -11.34 30.76 3.91
CA PRO A 342 -12.56 30.10 3.44
C PRO A 342 -12.93 28.81 4.21
N ARG A 343 -11.94 28.01 4.63
CA ARG A 343 -12.14 26.79 5.41
C ARG A 343 -12.63 27.11 6.83
N VAL A 344 -12.04 28.13 7.45
CA VAL A 344 -12.47 28.60 8.79
C VAL A 344 -13.88 29.20 8.70
N ARG A 345 -14.20 29.93 7.64
CA ARG A 345 -15.55 30.45 7.36
C ARG A 345 -16.54 29.30 7.17
N HIS A 346 -16.18 28.29 6.37
CA HIS A 346 -17.02 27.12 6.17
C HIS A 346 -17.34 26.42 7.50
N ALA A 347 -16.33 26.22 8.35
CA ALA A 347 -16.54 25.66 9.69
C ALA A 347 -17.51 26.48 10.54
N ALA A 348 -17.38 27.81 10.52
CA ALA A 348 -18.26 28.71 11.26
C ALA A 348 -19.70 28.73 10.72
N GLU A 349 -19.88 28.81 9.40
CA GLU A 349 -21.19 28.88 8.73
C GLU A 349 -21.97 27.56 8.83
N ASN A 350 -21.28 26.43 8.91
CA ASN A 350 -21.89 25.10 9.02
C ASN A 350 -21.95 24.55 10.45
N GLY A 351 -21.70 25.40 11.46
CA GLY A 351 -21.92 25.05 12.85
C GLY A 351 -20.97 23.98 13.38
N ALA A 352 -19.67 24.06 13.06
CA ALA A 352 -18.68 23.15 13.61
C ALA A 352 -18.70 23.15 15.14
N THR A 353 -18.74 21.94 15.73
CA THR A 353 -18.90 21.74 17.19
C THR A 353 -17.60 21.36 17.88
N GLU A 354 -16.69 20.73 17.18
CA GLU A 354 -15.43 20.24 17.74
C GLU A 354 -14.26 20.56 16.83
N PHE A 355 -13.08 20.70 17.42
CA PHE A 355 -11.80 20.86 16.73
C PHE A 355 -10.79 19.87 17.28
N VAL A 356 -10.24 19.07 16.38
CA VAL A 356 -9.33 17.98 16.71
C VAL A 356 -7.96 18.27 16.11
N VAL A 357 -6.92 18.17 16.95
CA VAL A 357 -5.55 18.48 16.55
C VAL A 357 -4.61 17.40 17.10
N PRO A 358 -3.67 16.87 16.29
CA PRO A 358 -2.58 16.06 16.80
C PRO A 358 -1.80 16.83 17.87
N HIS A 359 -1.41 16.17 18.95
CA HIS A 359 -0.62 16.83 19.99
C HIS A 359 0.84 17.01 19.55
N VAL A 360 1.39 18.21 19.71
CA VAL A 360 2.72 18.57 19.22
C VAL A 360 3.82 17.62 19.71
N LYS A 361 3.79 17.20 20.96
CA LYS A 361 4.77 16.25 21.52
C LYS A 361 4.48 14.81 21.15
N TYR A 362 3.20 14.45 21.05
CA TYR A 362 2.76 13.06 21.00
C TYR A 362 2.32 12.62 19.59
N GLY A 363 1.88 13.54 18.74
CA GLY A 363 1.16 13.23 17.51
C GLY A 363 1.89 13.50 16.21
N HIS A 364 3.18 13.87 16.20
CA HIS A 364 3.87 14.27 14.97
C HIS A 364 5.02 13.35 14.55
N ARG A 365 5.25 12.29 15.27
CA ARG A 365 6.27 11.28 15.04
C ARG A 365 5.69 9.90 15.33
N GLY A 366 6.44 8.89 14.97
CA GLY A 366 6.08 7.51 15.24
C GLY A 366 5.24 6.85 14.16
N PHE A 367 4.87 5.64 14.43
CA PHE A 367 4.01 4.79 13.60
C PHE A 367 3.35 3.74 14.49
N GLY A 368 2.29 3.13 14.01
CA GLY A 368 1.71 1.97 14.70
C GLY A 368 2.63 0.76 14.58
N THR A 369 2.78 0.23 13.38
CA THR A 369 3.78 -0.78 13.01
C THR A 369 4.41 -0.39 11.67
N ARG A 370 5.72 -0.60 11.55
CA ARG A 370 6.45 -0.38 10.29
C ARG A 370 7.04 -1.68 9.78
N ILE A 371 6.85 -1.96 8.49
CA ILE A 371 7.49 -3.08 7.80
C ILE A 371 8.38 -2.52 6.69
N MET A 372 9.67 -2.83 6.73
CA MET A 372 10.63 -2.39 5.71
C MET A 372 11.54 -3.54 5.27
N SER A 373 11.85 -3.62 3.98
CA SER A 373 12.88 -4.53 3.43
C SER A 373 12.73 -5.99 3.88
N SER A 374 11.52 -6.42 4.24
CA SER A 374 11.24 -7.69 4.91
C SER A 374 10.49 -8.68 4.00
N ALA A 375 10.49 -9.96 4.37
CA ALA A 375 9.87 -11.04 3.63
C ALA A 375 9.13 -12.01 4.55
N ARG A 376 8.06 -12.64 4.06
CA ARG A 376 7.22 -13.59 4.82
C ARG A 376 6.80 -13.02 6.17
N VAL A 377 6.17 -11.85 6.15
CA VAL A 377 5.63 -11.22 7.35
C VAL A 377 4.12 -11.36 7.36
N THR A 378 3.58 -11.86 8.45
CA THR A 378 2.14 -11.91 8.69
C THR A 378 1.80 -11.11 9.94
N LEU A 379 0.94 -10.10 9.76
CA LEU A 379 0.25 -9.44 10.86
C LEU A 379 -1.19 -9.94 10.86
N SER A 380 -1.68 -10.38 12.02
CA SER A 380 -3.05 -10.89 12.15
C SER A 380 -3.70 -10.47 13.46
N ASN A 381 -5.02 -10.22 13.40
CA ASN A 381 -5.82 -9.88 14.59
C ASN A 381 -5.21 -8.73 15.41
N LEU A 382 -4.84 -7.65 14.73
CA LEU A 382 -4.29 -6.44 15.36
C LEU A 382 -5.30 -5.31 15.28
N HIS A 383 -5.70 -4.78 16.44
CA HIS A 383 -6.69 -3.71 16.53
C HIS A 383 -6.05 -2.46 17.13
N TYR A 384 -5.77 -1.46 16.30
CA TYR A 384 -5.25 -0.16 16.71
C TYR A 384 -6.42 0.80 16.95
N PHE A 385 -6.47 1.42 18.12
CA PHE A 385 -7.52 2.39 18.44
C PHE A 385 -7.16 3.80 17.97
N CYS A 386 -5.89 4.15 18.03
CA CYS A 386 -5.31 5.31 17.37
C CYS A 386 -3.81 5.13 17.25
N VAL A 387 -3.17 5.99 16.47
CA VAL A 387 -1.70 6.04 16.34
C VAL A 387 -1.21 7.49 16.23
N PRO A 388 0.00 7.80 16.68
CA PRO A 388 0.48 9.18 16.72
C PRO A 388 0.73 9.80 15.32
N HIS A 389 1.13 9.00 14.32
CA HIS A 389 1.51 9.52 13.02
C HIS A 389 1.07 8.58 11.89
N PHE A 390 1.96 7.81 11.25
CA PHE A 390 1.57 6.78 10.29
C PHE A 390 1.01 5.54 10.99
N TRP A 391 -0.03 4.94 10.44
CA TRP A 391 -0.51 3.67 10.99
C TRP A 391 0.40 2.51 10.61
N LEU A 392 0.44 2.14 9.33
CA LEU A 392 1.12 0.95 8.86
C LEU A 392 1.88 1.23 7.55
N PRO A 393 3.07 1.86 7.64
CA PRO A 393 3.94 1.99 6.49
C PRO A 393 4.63 0.66 6.15
N ILE A 394 4.40 0.17 4.93
CA ILE A 394 5.02 -1.03 4.37
C ILE A 394 5.83 -0.62 3.16
N THR A 395 7.15 -0.71 3.26
CA THR A 395 8.02 -0.17 2.22
C THR A 395 9.12 -1.16 1.84
N HIS A 396 9.38 -1.28 0.54
CA HIS A 396 10.52 -2.04 0.03
C HIS A 396 10.54 -3.53 0.40
N ASN A 397 9.37 -4.13 0.65
CA ASN A 397 9.31 -5.54 0.98
C ASN A 397 10.00 -6.40 -0.08
N THR A 398 10.76 -7.41 0.39
CA THR A 398 11.57 -8.30 -0.45
C THR A 398 10.91 -9.65 -0.70
N GLY A 399 9.81 -9.93 -0.02
CA GLY A 399 8.97 -11.12 -0.18
C GLY A 399 7.52 -10.86 0.21
N PRO A 400 6.67 -11.90 0.24
CA PRO A 400 5.25 -11.79 0.54
C PRO A 400 4.98 -11.20 1.93
N ILE A 401 3.99 -10.30 2.00
CA ILE A 401 3.46 -9.70 3.23
C ILE A 401 1.95 -9.98 3.29
N THR A 402 1.47 -10.36 4.48
CA THR A 402 0.05 -10.63 4.73
C THR A 402 -0.44 -9.83 5.92
N LEU A 403 -1.55 -9.11 5.71
CA LEU A 403 -2.33 -8.48 6.77
C LEU A 403 -3.69 -9.18 6.80
N ARG A 404 -4.09 -9.73 7.95
CA ARG A 404 -5.39 -10.40 8.09
C ARG A 404 -6.08 -9.93 9.35
N ASN A 405 -7.27 -9.35 9.23
CA ASN A 405 -8.01 -8.77 10.35
C ASN A 405 -7.12 -7.77 11.13
N VAL A 406 -6.60 -6.76 10.40
CA VAL A 406 -5.74 -5.70 10.95
C VAL A 406 -6.49 -4.39 10.82
N ASP A 407 -6.85 -3.78 11.96
CA ASP A 407 -7.79 -2.69 12.04
C ASP A 407 -7.17 -1.41 12.60
N LEU A 408 -7.68 -0.27 12.12
CA LEU A 408 -7.43 1.05 12.69
C LEU A 408 -8.77 1.73 12.97
N LYS A 409 -9.29 1.54 14.16
CA LYS A 409 -10.62 2.02 14.51
C LYS A 409 -10.76 2.22 16.01
N THR A 410 -11.10 3.43 16.42
CA THR A 410 -11.40 3.68 17.83
C THR A 410 -12.68 2.97 18.27
N PRO A 411 -12.74 2.42 19.49
CA PRO A 411 -13.97 1.81 20.01
C PRO A 411 -15.12 2.80 20.19
N ASN A 412 -14.81 4.09 20.31
CA ASN A 412 -15.78 5.18 20.49
C ASN A 412 -15.88 6.05 19.25
N ALA A 413 -16.00 5.44 18.12
CA ALA A 413 -15.94 6.08 16.81
C ALA A 413 -16.90 7.28 16.62
N GLU A 414 -18.03 7.33 17.31
CA GLU A 414 -18.96 8.47 17.25
C GLU A 414 -18.46 9.71 17.98
N THR A 415 -17.55 9.55 18.94
CA THR A 415 -17.10 10.63 19.83
C THR A 415 -15.60 10.87 19.77
N GLU A 416 -14.81 9.95 19.23
CA GLU A 416 -13.37 10.08 19.02
C GLU A 416 -13.11 10.24 17.51
N LEU A 417 -12.67 11.43 17.13
CA LEU A 417 -12.62 11.89 15.75
C LEU A 417 -11.20 11.83 15.15
N PHE A 418 -10.34 10.99 15.74
CA PHE A 418 -8.95 10.84 15.30
C PHE A 418 -8.49 9.40 15.44
N VAL A 419 -7.86 8.87 14.40
CA VAL A 419 -7.14 7.60 14.46
C VAL A 419 -5.68 7.73 14.03
N SER A 420 -5.36 8.61 13.09
CA SER A 420 -3.97 8.88 12.68
C SER A 420 -3.80 10.29 12.11
N TRP A 421 -2.60 10.88 12.29
CA TRP A 421 -2.31 12.18 11.69
C TRP A 421 -1.79 12.08 10.24
N ARG A 422 -1.19 10.95 9.90
CA ARG A 422 -0.72 10.66 8.56
C ARG A 422 -1.46 9.45 8.01
N ASP A 423 -0.97 8.97 6.87
CA ASP A 423 -1.60 7.89 6.13
C ASP A 423 -1.97 6.71 7.03
N GLY A 424 -3.08 6.12 6.76
CA GLY A 424 -3.48 4.85 7.31
C GLY A 424 -2.55 3.73 6.80
N LEU A 425 -2.98 3.01 5.78
CA LEU A 425 -2.11 2.07 5.06
C LEU A 425 -1.25 2.79 4.03
N HIS A 426 0.07 2.65 4.15
CA HIS A 426 1.03 3.29 3.27
C HIS A 426 1.98 2.28 2.65
N ILE A 427 1.67 1.80 1.45
CA ILE A 427 2.40 0.73 0.77
C ILE A 427 3.24 1.32 -0.36
N LYS A 428 4.55 1.05 -0.36
CA LYS A 428 5.46 1.68 -1.31
C LYS A 428 6.58 0.78 -1.79
N ASN A 429 6.79 0.73 -3.11
CA ASN A 429 7.97 0.13 -3.77
C ASN A 429 8.30 -1.30 -3.32
N GLY A 430 7.33 -2.15 -3.07
CA GLY A 430 7.56 -3.54 -2.72
C GLY A 430 7.92 -4.40 -3.93
N ARG A 431 8.79 -5.37 -3.73
CA ARG A 431 9.16 -6.36 -4.77
C ARG A 431 8.09 -7.42 -4.97
N TRP A 432 7.23 -7.64 -3.98
CA TRP A 432 6.12 -8.58 -4.01
C TRP A 432 4.83 -7.90 -3.58
N GLY A 433 3.72 -8.39 -4.09
CA GLY A 433 2.40 -7.93 -3.71
C GLY A 433 2.06 -8.23 -2.24
N ILE A 434 1.11 -7.47 -1.72
CA ILE A 434 0.64 -7.57 -0.34
C ILE A 434 -0.77 -8.14 -0.36
N LEU A 435 -1.06 -9.09 0.53
CA LEU A 435 -2.44 -9.47 0.82
C LEU A 435 -2.95 -8.65 2.02
N ILE A 436 -4.08 -7.97 1.83
CA ILE A 436 -4.86 -7.35 2.89
C ILE A 436 -6.23 -8.01 2.88
N ASP A 437 -6.58 -8.68 3.97
CA ASP A 437 -7.79 -9.48 4.09
C ASP A 437 -8.51 -9.18 5.40
N GLU A 438 -9.83 -8.96 5.34
CA GLU A 438 -10.69 -8.74 6.51
C GLU A 438 -10.30 -7.52 7.39
N GLY A 439 -9.68 -6.47 6.82
CA GLY A 439 -9.34 -5.25 7.56
C GLY A 439 -10.51 -4.27 7.66
N ASP A 440 -10.63 -3.59 8.81
CA ASP A 440 -11.59 -2.50 9.03
C ASP A 440 -10.84 -1.25 9.52
N TRP A 441 -10.79 -0.19 8.72
CA TRP A 441 -10.11 1.04 9.13
C TRP A 441 -10.92 2.30 8.85
N ASP A 442 -10.82 3.21 9.79
CA ASP A 442 -11.52 4.46 9.79
C ASP A 442 -10.72 5.55 9.05
N GLY A 443 -10.80 5.54 7.73
CA GLY A 443 -10.15 6.53 6.90
C GLY A 443 -10.66 7.95 7.15
N ALA A 444 -11.92 8.08 7.56
CA ALA A 444 -12.51 9.37 7.89
C ALA A 444 -11.80 10.09 9.04
N ALA A 445 -11.29 9.35 10.00
CA ALA A 445 -10.54 9.88 11.13
C ALA A 445 -9.01 9.86 10.92
N SER A 446 -8.53 9.43 9.74
CA SER A 446 -7.14 9.61 9.28
C SER A 446 -6.97 10.99 8.67
N TYR A 447 -5.91 11.71 9.05
CA TYR A 447 -5.75 13.12 8.66
C TYR A 447 -4.89 13.34 7.42
N ASP A 448 -4.48 12.26 6.75
CA ASP A 448 -3.84 12.23 5.41
C ASP A 448 -4.49 11.10 4.61
N ASP A 449 -3.79 10.50 3.62
CA ASP A 449 -4.34 9.40 2.81
C ASP A 449 -4.78 8.22 3.72
N SER A 450 -6.03 7.79 3.64
CA SER A 450 -6.49 6.62 4.41
C SER A 450 -5.85 5.34 3.91
N PHE A 451 -5.54 5.30 2.61
CA PHE A 451 -4.98 4.17 1.90
C PHE A 451 -4.11 4.63 0.73
N ALA A 452 -2.86 4.24 0.71
CA ALA A 452 -1.95 4.55 -0.38
C ALA A 452 -1.19 3.31 -0.86
N ILE A 453 -1.35 2.94 -2.13
CA ILE A 453 -0.46 2.01 -2.83
C ILE A 453 0.22 2.77 -3.95
N TYR A 454 1.53 2.92 -3.87
CA TYR A 454 2.23 3.57 -4.97
C TYR A 454 3.65 3.06 -5.15
N SER A 455 4.10 3.16 -6.38
CA SER A 455 5.48 2.94 -6.76
C SER A 455 6.01 4.18 -7.44
N ARG A 456 7.32 4.34 -7.44
CA ARG A 456 7.95 5.52 -8.03
C ARG A 456 8.63 5.18 -9.34
N ALA A 457 8.40 6.06 -10.31
CA ALA A 457 9.13 6.08 -11.55
C ALA A 457 10.39 6.96 -11.40
N GLN A 458 11.36 6.73 -12.26
CA GLN A 458 12.54 7.56 -12.42
C GLN A 458 12.48 8.27 -13.77
N ARG A 459 13.25 9.36 -13.90
CA ARG A 459 13.39 10.05 -15.17
C ARG A 459 14.74 9.74 -15.80
N LEU A 460 14.74 9.38 -17.06
CA LEU A 460 15.94 9.24 -17.86
C LEU A 460 16.55 10.62 -18.15
N VAL A 461 17.79 10.82 -17.74
CA VAL A 461 18.51 12.10 -17.90
C VAL A 461 19.49 12.02 -19.07
N ALA A 462 20.13 10.88 -19.24
CA ALA A 462 21.08 10.66 -20.33
C ALA A 462 21.21 9.18 -20.66
N VAL A 463 21.63 8.89 -21.88
CA VAL A 463 21.96 7.55 -22.36
C VAL A 463 23.40 7.58 -22.90
N ASP A 464 24.23 6.66 -22.46
CA ASP A 464 25.58 6.42 -22.96
C ASP A 464 25.76 4.92 -23.23
N GLY A 465 25.68 4.56 -24.50
CA GLY A 465 25.70 3.15 -24.93
C GLY A 465 24.60 2.34 -24.27
N ARG A 466 24.95 1.43 -23.35
CA ARG A 466 23.99 0.61 -22.58
C ARG A 466 23.72 1.16 -21.18
N THR A 467 24.30 2.28 -20.82
CA THR A 467 24.15 2.89 -19.50
C THR A 467 23.16 4.05 -19.57
N MET A 468 22.18 4.03 -18.70
CA MET A 468 21.27 5.15 -18.49
C MET A 468 21.60 5.87 -17.18
N THR A 469 21.58 7.19 -17.23
CA THR A 469 21.61 8.04 -16.05
C THR A 469 20.18 8.37 -15.68
N ILE A 470 19.76 8.04 -14.48
CA ILE A 470 18.39 8.25 -14.01
C ILE A 470 18.36 9.09 -12.73
N THR A 471 17.33 9.92 -12.64
CA THR A 471 17.03 10.74 -11.46
C THR A 471 15.80 10.21 -10.79
N PRO A 472 15.86 9.87 -9.49
CA PRO A 472 14.66 9.58 -8.72
C PRO A 472 13.73 10.81 -8.74
N THR A 473 12.47 10.61 -9.01
CA THR A 473 11.50 11.71 -9.10
C THR A 473 11.13 12.32 -7.74
N PHE A 474 11.63 11.72 -6.65
CA PHE A 474 11.51 12.25 -5.30
C PHE A 474 12.69 11.80 -4.43
N LEU A 475 13.13 12.65 -3.51
CA LEU A 475 14.32 12.50 -2.66
C LEU A 475 14.62 11.03 -2.25
N ASN A 476 15.26 10.36 -2.98
CA ASN A 476 16.41 9.57 -3.15
C ASN A 476 16.95 8.55 -2.24
N LYS A 477 16.18 7.74 -1.60
CA LYS A 477 16.71 6.61 -0.83
C LYS A 477 16.56 5.25 -1.55
N GLU A 478 16.09 5.24 -2.79
CA GLU A 478 15.59 4.02 -3.44
C GLU A 478 16.55 3.37 -4.45
N VAL A 479 17.75 3.92 -4.61
CA VAL A 479 18.80 3.34 -5.48
C VAL A 479 19.15 1.91 -5.08
N PHE A 480 19.11 1.60 -3.79
CA PHE A 480 19.45 0.26 -3.28
C PHE A 480 18.44 -0.83 -3.67
N LEU A 481 17.28 -0.48 -4.17
CA LEU A 481 16.31 -1.45 -4.67
C LEU A 481 16.75 -2.10 -5.97
N TRP A 482 17.51 -1.39 -6.79
CA TRP A 482 17.99 -1.87 -8.07
C TRP A 482 19.12 -2.87 -7.88
N LYS A 483 19.01 -4.03 -8.49
CA LYS A 483 20.03 -5.10 -8.42
C LYS A 483 20.32 -5.64 -9.81
N PRO A 484 21.53 -6.16 -10.05
CA PRO A 484 21.81 -6.96 -11.25
C PRO A 484 20.81 -8.11 -11.39
N GLY A 485 20.29 -8.30 -12.59
CA GLY A 485 19.25 -9.28 -12.90
C GLY A 485 17.81 -8.76 -12.83
N ASP A 486 17.59 -7.59 -12.23
CA ASP A 486 16.28 -6.94 -12.22
C ASP A 486 15.88 -6.45 -13.62
N TRP A 487 14.59 -6.16 -13.81
CA TRP A 487 14.06 -5.62 -15.05
C TRP A 487 13.82 -4.12 -14.96
N ALA A 488 14.25 -3.44 -15.99
CA ALA A 488 13.91 -2.04 -16.25
C ALA A 488 13.02 -1.94 -17.47
N SER A 489 11.92 -1.18 -17.40
CA SER A 489 11.17 -0.74 -18.56
C SER A 489 11.38 0.75 -18.81
N VAL A 490 11.51 1.12 -20.09
CA VAL A 490 11.66 2.51 -20.51
C VAL A 490 10.42 2.90 -21.31
N TRP A 491 9.78 3.99 -20.91
CA TRP A 491 8.54 4.50 -21.48
C TRP A 491 8.72 5.92 -21.99
N SER A 492 7.99 6.29 -23.04
CA SER A 492 7.92 7.67 -23.49
C SER A 492 7.49 8.62 -22.37
N PRO A 493 7.78 9.93 -22.45
CA PRO A 493 7.19 10.91 -21.56
C PRO A 493 5.66 10.78 -21.56
N GLY A 494 5.04 10.78 -20.37
CA GLY A 494 3.59 10.50 -20.23
C GLY A 494 3.21 9.03 -20.28
N GLN A 495 4.16 8.12 -20.49
CA GLN A 495 3.98 6.66 -20.46
C GLN A 495 2.94 6.13 -21.49
N GLU A 496 2.83 6.78 -22.63
CA GLU A 496 1.93 6.35 -23.71
C GLU A 496 2.53 5.19 -24.54
N THR A 497 3.85 5.13 -24.66
CA THR A 497 4.55 4.12 -25.47
C THR A 497 5.67 3.46 -24.68
N LEU A 498 5.67 2.14 -24.63
CA LEU A 498 6.79 1.36 -24.16
C LEU A 498 7.92 1.38 -25.19
N ARG A 499 9.11 1.89 -24.83
CA ARG A 499 10.33 1.81 -25.65
C ARG A 499 10.90 0.40 -25.66
N GLY A 500 10.79 -0.30 -24.54
CA GLY A 500 11.27 -1.68 -24.35
C GLY A 500 11.61 -1.98 -22.91
N MET A 501 12.00 -3.22 -22.69
CA MET A 501 12.54 -3.72 -21.41
C MET A 501 13.90 -4.32 -21.58
N ALA A 502 14.71 -4.23 -20.51
CA ALA A 502 16.00 -4.90 -20.47
C ALA A 502 16.40 -5.29 -19.04
N ARG A 503 17.25 -6.30 -18.92
CA ARG A 503 17.85 -6.67 -17.64
C ARG A 503 18.90 -5.68 -17.22
N VAL A 504 18.95 -5.43 -15.92
CA VAL A 504 20.00 -4.65 -15.26
C VAL A 504 21.26 -5.51 -15.12
N ILE A 505 22.37 -5.03 -15.64
CA ILE A 505 23.68 -5.66 -15.51
C ILE A 505 24.41 -5.14 -14.27
N SER A 506 24.37 -3.81 -14.08
CA SER A 506 25.00 -3.17 -12.94
C SER A 506 24.28 -1.88 -12.56
N VAL A 507 24.46 -1.50 -11.31
CA VAL A 507 23.97 -0.23 -10.76
C VAL A 507 25.15 0.45 -10.08
N ASP A 508 25.41 1.70 -10.44
CA ASP A 508 26.41 2.56 -9.81
C ASP A 508 25.73 3.82 -9.28
N GLY A 509 25.87 4.04 -8.00
CA GLY A 509 25.28 5.18 -7.29
C GLY A 509 25.17 4.89 -5.80
N LYS A 510 25.20 5.95 -5.00
CA LYS A 510 25.04 5.87 -3.55
C LYS A 510 23.68 6.42 -3.13
N THR A 511 23.14 5.86 -2.07
CA THR A 511 21.99 6.44 -1.39
C THR A 511 22.27 7.92 -1.06
N GLY A 512 21.41 8.82 -1.51
CA GLY A 512 21.59 10.26 -1.34
C GLY A 512 22.08 11.01 -2.58
N ASN A 513 22.55 10.33 -3.62
CA ASN A 513 22.89 10.97 -4.89
C ASN A 513 21.61 11.44 -5.60
N GLN A 514 21.70 12.55 -6.33
CA GLN A 514 20.59 13.06 -7.14
C GLN A 514 20.42 12.25 -8.44
N THR A 515 21.47 11.55 -8.88
CA THR A 515 21.48 10.68 -10.06
C THR A 515 22.24 9.40 -9.76
N PHE A 516 21.88 8.34 -10.47
CA PHE A 516 22.63 7.08 -10.47
C PHE A 516 22.63 6.46 -11.86
N HIS A 517 23.55 5.52 -12.09
CA HIS A 517 23.74 4.90 -13.39
C HIS A 517 23.28 3.46 -13.36
N VAL A 518 22.48 3.07 -14.34
CA VAL A 518 22.03 1.69 -14.52
C VAL A 518 22.48 1.22 -15.89
N THR A 519 23.30 0.17 -15.91
CA THR A 519 23.71 -0.47 -17.16
C THR A 519 22.77 -1.62 -17.47
N LEU A 520 22.24 -1.62 -18.67
CA LEU A 520 21.29 -2.62 -19.16
C LEU A 520 21.98 -3.62 -20.08
N GLU A 521 21.42 -4.82 -20.21
CA GLU A 521 21.85 -5.84 -21.16
C GLU A 521 21.78 -5.30 -22.61
N VAL A 522 20.69 -4.61 -22.91
CA VAL A 522 20.45 -3.89 -24.16
C VAL A 522 19.70 -2.60 -23.85
N MET A 523 20.08 -1.50 -24.50
CA MET A 523 19.31 -0.25 -24.39
C MET A 523 18.04 -0.33 -25.24
N PRO A 524 16.86 -0.09 -24.70
CA PRO A 524 15.63 -0.02 -25.49
C PRO A 524 15.73 0.96 -26.64
N ALA A 525 15.27 0.56 -27.82
CA ALA A 525 15.35 1.38 -29.02
C ALA A 525 14.53 2.68 -28.85
N GLY A 526 15.17 3.82 -29.16
CA GLY A 526 14.52 5.14 -29.02
C GLY A 526 14.44 5.66 -27.59
N ALA A 527 15.13 5.02 -26.62
CA ALA A 527 15.28 5.58 -25.28
C ALA A 527 16.02 6.92 -25.33
N ALA A 528 15.47 7.95 -24.72
CA ALA A 528 15.98 9.31 -24.80
C ALA A 528 15.76 10.08 -23.49
N GLU A 529 16.46 11.18 -23.33
CA GLU A 529 16.24 12.12 -22.21
C GLU A 529 14.76 12.50 -22.07
N GLY A 530 14.25 12.50 -20.85
CA GLY A 530 12.87 12.78 -20.50
C GLY A 530 11.96 11.54 -20.46
N ASP A 531 12.41 10.41 -20.96
CA ASP A 531 11.69 9.14 -20.84
C ASP A 531 11.53 8.73 -19.36
N ILE A 532 10.53 7.93 -19.10
CA ILE A 532 10.21 7.39 -17.78
C ILE A 532 10.78 5.98 -17.65
N VAL A 533 11.50 5.73 -16.59
CA VAL A 533 12.08 4.44 -16.26
C VAL A 533 11.38 3.84 -15.06
N LEU A 534 10.91 2.61 -15.18
CA LEU A 534 10.33 1.84 -14.08
C LEU A 534 11.25 0.68 -13.71
N HIS A 535 11.45 0.53 -12.42
CA HIS A 535 12.04 -0.66 -11.84
C HIS A 535 10.92 -1.70 -11.66
N GLU A 536 10.83 -2.65 -12.57
CA GLU A 536 9.70 -3.57 -12.67
C GLU A 536 9.55 -4.48 -11.45
N GLU A 537 10.64 -4.70 -10.70
CA GLU A 537 10.63 -5.50 -9.48
C GLU A 537 10.02 -4.77 -8.26
N SER A 538 9.85 -3.44 -8.30
CA SER A 538 9.40 -2.67 -7.13
C SER A 538 8.05 -1.97 -7.32
N LEU A 539 7.12 -2.63 -7.99
CA LEU A 539 5.81 -2.07 -8.33
C LEU A 539 4.66 -2.59 -7.45
N ASN A 540 4.94 -3.30 -6.35
CA ASN A 540 3.93 -3.93 -5.47
C ASN A 540 2.94 -4.83 -6.24
N ARG A 541 3.37 -5.46 -7.34
CA ARG A 541 2.51 -6.26 -8.21
C ARG A 541 1.91 -7.45 -7.49
N GLY A 542 0.70 -7.84 -7.92
CA GLY A 542 -0.03 -8.95 -7.32
C GLY A 542 -0.61 -8.63 -5.95
N SER A 543 -0.70 -7.34 -5.59
CA SER A 543 -1.39 -6.94 -4.37
C SER A 543 -2.88 -7.25 -4.45
N VAL A 544 -3.42 -7.79 -3.36
CA VAL A 544 -4.84 -8.11 -3.23
C VAL A 544 -5.38 -7.48 -1.96
N ILE A 545 -6.43 -6.69 -2.12
CA ILE A 545 -7.18 -6.08 -1.03
C ILE A 545 -8.58 -6.65 -1.10
N ARG A 546 -8.97 -7.41 -0.07
CA ARG A 546 -10.27 -8.08 -0.11
C ARG A 546 -10.96 -8.17 1.25
N ASN A 547 -12.29 -8.28 1.20
CA ASN A 547 -13.13 -8.43 2.38
C ASN A 547 -12.95 -7.30 3.40
N CYS A 548 -12.42 -6.16 2.96
CA CYS A 548 -12.10 -5.02 3.80
C CYS A 548 -13.24 -4.02 3.83
N ARG A 549 -13.31 -3.27 4.93
CA ARG A 549 -14.16 -2.11 5.06
C ARG A 549 -13.34 -0.88 5.37
N THR A 550 -13.57 0.19 4.64
CA THR A 550 -12.95 1.48 4.93
C THR A 550 -13.83 2.62 4.48
N SER A 551 -13.69 3.75 5.15
CA SER A 551 -14.20 5.03 4.71
C SER A 551 -13.04 5.99 4.45
N ASP A 552 -13.21 6.93 3.53
CA ASP A 552 -12.24 7.97 3.27
C ASP A 552 -12.96 9.27 2.98
N ILE A 553 -12.89 10.19 3.89
CA ILE A 553 -13.38 11.54 3.60
C ILE A 553 -12.33 12.42 2.94
N GLY A 554 -11.13 11.94 2.68
CA GLY A 554 -10.03 12.68 2.07
C GLY A 554 -10.20 14.21 2.05
N THR A 555 -9.19 14.96 2.22
CA THR A 555 -9.27 16.39 1.89
C THR A 555 -9.26 16.55 0.37
N GLU A 556 -9.63 17.71 -0.17
CA GLU A 556 -9.51 18.01 -1.61
C GLU A 556 -8.15 17.64 -2.23
N ASN A 557 -7.12 17.40 -1.41
CA ASN A 557 -5.77 17.06 -1.82
C ASN A 557 -5.28 15.70 -1.32
N SER A 558 -5.99 15.01 -0.47
CA SER A 558 -5.64 13.69 0.03
C SER A 558 -6.47 12.64 -0.67
N SER A 559 -6.26 12.53 -1.94
CA SER A 559 -6.73 11.39 -2.69
C SER A 559 -5.92 10.17 -2.28
N THR A 560 -6.60 9.09 -2.16
CA THR A 560 -6.01 7.75 -2.17
C THR A 560 -4.96 7.69 -3.27
N ARG A 561 -3.69 7.55 -2.91
CA ARG A 561 -2.61 7.57 -3.90
C ARG A 561 -2.46 6.23 -4.55
N LEU A 562 -3.23 6.00 -5.61
CA LEU A 562 -3.23 4.74 -6.35
C LEU A 562 -2.37 4.88 -7.63
N ARG A 563 -1.05 4.82 -7.45
CA ARG A 563 -0.06 4.77 -8.53
C ARG A 563 0.49 3.36 -8.61
N CYS A 564 -0.37 2.44 -9.02
CA CYS A 564 -0.16 1.01 -8.86
C CYS A 564 -0.32 0.25 -10.18
N VAL A 565 0.18 -0.96 -10.16
CA VAL A 565 0.18 -1.89 -11.29
C VAL A 565 -0.15 -3.29 -10.77
N ASP A 566 -1.04 -4.02 -11.45
CA ASP A 566 -1.43 -5.39 -11.10
C ASP A 566 -1.94 -5.49 -9.65
N VAL A 567 -3.03 -4.77 -9.36
CA VAL A 567 -3.67 -4.75 -8.04
C VAL A 567 -5.13 -5.13 -8.16
N THR A 568 -5.58 -6.01 -7.28
CA THR A 568 -6.97 -6.48 -7.20
C THR A 568 -7.63 -5.95 -5.93
N PHE A 569 -8.79 -5.31 -6.09
CA PHE A 569 -9.72 -4.97 -5.03
C PHE A 569 -10.95 -5.86 -5.18
N GLU A 570 -11.27 -6.66 -4.17
CA GLU A 570 -12.28 -7.71 -4.28
C GLU A 570 -13.15 -7.84 -3.04
N ASN A 571 -14.47 -7.85 -3.20
CA ASN A 571 -15.44 -8.02 -2.11
C ASN A 571 -15.30 -7.00 -0.97
N ASN A 572 -14.87 -5.78 -1.26
CA ASN A 572 -14.67 -4.74 -0.27
C ASN A 572 -15.90 -3.85 -0.15
N ARG A 573 -15.98 -3.14 0.99
CA ARG A 573 -16.92 -2.06 1.21
C ARG A 573 -16.18 -0.74 1.44
N PHE A 574 -16.23 0.13 0.43
CA PHE A 574 -15.60 1.45 0.42
C PHE A 574 -16.70 2.52 0.54
N GLU A 575 -16.78 3.19 1.69
CA GLU A 575 -17.77 4.22 1.97
C GLU A 575 -17.14 5.62 1.90
N ASP A 576 -17.74 6.53 1.14
CA ASP A 576 -17.22 7.87 0.86
C ASP A 576 -15.77 7.87 0.34
N PHE A 577 -15.43 6.86 -0.45
CA PHE A 577 -14.08 6.54 -0.84
C PHE A 577 -13.78 7.02 -2.26
N HIS A 578 -12.85 7.99 -2.38
CA HIS A 578 -12.43 8.50 -3.67
C HIS A 578 -11.28 7.71 -4.28
N PHE A 579 -11.58 6.89 -5.27
CA PHE A 579 -10.58 6.22 -6.08
C PHE A 579 -10.00 7.15 -7.15
N TRP A 580 -8.73 7.44 -7.04
CA TRP A 580 -8.00 8.17 -8.07
C TRP A 580 -6.77 7.39 -8.54
N PHE A 581 -6.93 6.68 -9.64
CA PHE A 581 -5.86 5.95 -10.30
C PHE A 581 -5.15 6.87 -11.29
N HIS A 582 -3.89 7.19 -11.02
CA HIS A 582 -3.12 8.12 -11.86
C HIS A 582 -1.61 7.89 -11.76
N ALA A 583 -0.87 8.17 -12.84
CA ALA A 583 0.59 8.16 -12.81
C ALA A 583 1.16 9.36 -12.03
N GLY A 584 0.50 10.50 -12.09
CA GLY A 584 1.07 11.75 -11.63
C GLY A 584 2.37 12.08 -12.37
N SER A 585 3.25 12.83 -11.71
CA SER A 585 4.57 13.17 -12.27
C SER A 585 5.65 12.12 -11.98
N ASN A 586 5.37 11.14 -11.14
CA ASN A 586 6.40 10.28 -10.54
C ASN A 586 5.94 8.86 -10.19
N GLY A 587 4.85 8.38 -10.76
CA GLY A 587 4.38 7.01 -10.59
C GLY A 587 4.29 6.24 -11.91
N PRO A 588 4.07 4.93 -11.87
CA PRO A 588 3.72 4.16 -13.04
C PRO A 588 2.32 4.52 -13.56
N ARG A 589 2.10 4.39 -14.85
CA ARG A 589 0.76 4.40 -15.43
C ARG A 589 -0.07 3.29 -14.77
N PRO A 590 -1.27 3.56 -14.23
CA PRO A 590 -2.14 2.53 -13.68
C PRO A 590 -2.47 1.49 -14.75
N ARG A 591 -2.23 0.21 -14.47
CA ARG A 591 -2.51 -0.88 -15.40
C ARG A 591 -2.79 -2.19 -14.68
N ASP A 592 -3.54 -3.07 -15.33
CA ASP A 592 -3.90 -4.39 -14.79
C ASP A 592 -4.65 -4.27 -13.44
N ILE A 593 -5.45 -3.22 -13.26
CA ILE A 593 -6.25 -3.02 -12.05
C ILE A 593 -7.56 -3.79 -12.17
N VAL A 594 -7.89 -4.54 -11.12
CA VAL A 594 -9.16 -5.26 -11.03
C VAL A 594 -9.97 -4.71 -9.85
N LEU A 595 -11.16 -4.19 -10.14
CA LEU A 595 -12.19 -3.91 -9.14
C LEU A 595 -13.31 -4.93 -9.33
N ARG A 596 -13.49 -5.84 -8.35
CA ARG A 596 -14.46 -6.93 -8.50
C ARG A 596 -15.34 -7.10 -7.26
N ASN A 597 -16.65 -7.12 -7.45
CA ASN A 597 -17.63 -7.36 -6.39
C ASN A 597 -17.50 -6.41 -5.20
N ASN A 598 -17.10 -5.15 -5.41
CA ASN A 598 -17.01 -4.16 -4.35
C ASN A 598 -18.30 -3.34 -4.28
N TYR A 599 -18.62 -2.88 -3.08
CA TYR A 599 -19.51 -1.74 -2.87
C TYR A 599 -18.66 -0.46 -2.78
N VAL A 600 -18.99 0.57 -3.53
CA VAL A 600 -18.30 1.86 -3.52
C VAL A 600 -19.32 2.99 -3.49
N SER A 601 -19.23 3.86 -2.48
CA SER A 601 -19.95 5.14 -2.45
C SER A 601 -18.97 6.30 -2.37
N ASP A 602 -19.33 7.44 -2.93
CA ASP A 602 -18.61 8.70 -2.81
C ASP A 602 -19.58 9.87 -2.95
N GLU A 603 -20.00 10.42 -1.83
CA GLU A 603 -20.98 11.53 -1.80
C GLU A 603 -20.37 12.89 -2.14
N ARG A 604 -19.04 13.05 -2.07
CA ARG A 604 -18.37 14.34 -2.26
C ARG A 604 -17.94 14.59 -3.69
N ILE A 605 -17.15 13.68 -4.23
CA ILE A 605 -16.58 13.80 -5.58
C ILE A 605 -17.44 13.06 -6.58
N ALA A 606 -18.16 12.05 -6.11
CA ALA A 606 -19.08 11.21 -6.88
C ALA A 606 -18.39 10.57 -8.11
N LYS A 607 -17.10 10.20 -7.98
CA LYS A 607 -16.31 9.71 -9.11
C LYS A 607 -15.26 8.67 -8.72
N ILE A 608 -15.07 7.70 -9.58
CA ILE A 608 -13.86 6.88 -9.65
C ILE A 608 -13.08 7.33 -10.88
N ASN A 609 -11.90 7.91 -10.68
CA ASN A 609 -11.08 8.47 -11.75
C ASN A 609 -9.98 7.50 -12.19
N PHE A 610 -9.93 7.21 -13.48
CA PHE A 610 -8.80 6.56 -14.14
C PHE A 610 -8.13 7.54 -15.09
N GLN A 611 -6.97 8.05 -14.72
CA GLN A 611 -6.13 8.84 -15.62
C GLN A 611 -5.04 7.95 -16.21
N GLN A 612 -5.10 7.70 -17.50
CA GLN A 612 -4.20 6.82 -18.22
C GLN A 612 -4.30 5.34 -17.80
N GLY A 613 -5.48 4.88 -17.37
CA GLY A 613 -5.72 3.46 -17.10
C GLY A 613 -5.42 2.59 -18.31
N LEU A 614 -4.88 1.39 -18.10
CA LEU A 614 -4.55 0.44 -19.15
C LEU A 614 -4.93 -0.98 -18.72
N ASP A 615 -5.68 -1.69 -19.57
CA ASP A 615 -6.04 -3.10 -19.35
C ASP A 615 -6.69 -3.35 -17.96
N CYS A 616 -7.65 -2.50 -17.55
CA CYS A 616 -8.31 -2.61 -16.26
C CYS A 616 -9.68 -3.27 -16.38
N LEU A 617 -10.09 -3.99 -15.33
CA LEU A 617 -11.37 -4.69 -15.24
C LEU A 617 -12.19 -4.19 -14.05
N LEU A 618 -13.42 -3.74 -14.30
CA LEU A 618 -14.41 -3.40 -13.29
C LEU A 618 -15.61 -4.34 -13.47
N SER A 619 -15.81 -5.27 -12.55
CA SER A 619 -16.84 -6.31 -12.72
C SER A 619 -17.60 -6.62 -11.43
N GLY A 620 -18.94 -6.73 -11.54
CA GLY A 620 -19.79 -7.13 -10.43
C GLY A 620 -19.85 -6.13 -9.27
N ASN A 621 -19.45 -4.88 -9.49
CA ASN A 621 -19.45 -3.87 -8.44
C ASN A 621 -20.83 -3.20 -8.29
N GLU A 622 -21.11 -2.74 -7.06
CA GLU A 622 -22.23 -1.87 -6.75
C GLU A 622 -21.69 -0.45 -6.51
N PHE A 623 -22.09 0.50 -7.36
CA PHE A 623 -21.71 1.92 -7.31
C PHE A 623 -22.89 2.77 -6.80
N ASP A 624 -22.70 3.47 -5.69
CA ASP A 624 -23.72 4.32 -5.08
C ASP A 624 -23.36 5.80 -5.25
N GLY A 625 -24.10 6.50 -6.11
CA GLY A 625 -23.84 7.89 -6.46
C GLY A 625 -22.59 8.16 -7.29
N VAL A 626 -21.90 7.13 -7.81
CA VAL A 626 -20.56 7.23 -8.37
C VAL A 626 -20.55 7.14 -9.90
N THR A 627 -19.85 8.06 -10.55
CA THR A 627 -19.50 8.03 -11.98
C THR A 627 -18.13 7.39 -12.20
N LEU A 628 -17.99 6.49 -13.15
CA LEU A 628 -16.68 6.05 -13.66
C LEU A 628 -16.16 7.07 -14.68
N ASP A 629 -15.02 7.68 -14.42
CA ASP A 629 -14.43 8.73 -15.27
C ASP A 629 -13.08 8.26 -15.83
N PHE A 630 -13.06 7.94 -17.12
CA PHE A 630 -11.89 7.45 -17.84
C PHE A 630 -11.27 8.56 -18.69
N GLN A 631 -10.00 8.89 -18.44
CA GLN A 631 -9.27 9.94 -19.14
C GLN A 631 -7.98 9.36 -19.73
N LYS A 632 -7.79 9.42 -21.05
CA LYS A 632 -6.65 8.79 -21.75
C LYS A 632 -6.45 7.32 -21.39
N SER A 633 -7.53 6.61 -21.13
CA SER A 633 -7.51 5.23 -20.67
C SER A 633 -7.78 4.27 -21.83
N GLU A 634 -7.13 3.12 -21.83
CA GLU A 634 -7.17 2.16 -22.93
C GLU A 634 -7.59 0.78 -22.45
N ASN A 635 -8.42 0.11 -23.21
CA ASN A 635 -8.89 -1.26 -22.98
C ASN A 635 -9.49 -1.45 -21.56
N MET A 636 -10.38 -0.53 -21.18
CA MET A 636 -11.11 -0.60 -19.92
C MET A 636 -12.32 -1.53 -20.10
N GLN A 637 -12.40 -2.59 -19.28
CA GLN A 637 -13.50 -3.55 -19.29
C GLN A 637 -14.46 -3.24 -18.16
N VAL A 638 -15.73 -2.95 -18.45
CA VAL A 638 -16.79 -2.63 -17.49
C VAL A 638 -17.95 -3.58 -17.70
N VAL A 639 -18.12 -4.56 -16.82
CA VAL A 639 -19.08 -5.66 -17.03
C VAL A 639 -19.82 -6.01 -15.74
N ASN A 640 -21.10 -6.30 -15.82
CA ASN A 640 -21.95 -6.77 -14.72
C ASN A 640 -21.88 -5.87 -13.47
N ASN A 641 -21.89 -4.54 -13.65
CA ASN A 641 -21.90 -3.60 -12.55
C ASN A 641 -23.30 -3.00 -12.35
N HIS A 642 -23.57 -2.55 -11.14
CA HIS A 642 -24.86 -2.03 -10.70
C HIS A 642 -24.71 -0.60 -10.17
N TRP A 643 -25.50 0.34 -10.69
CA TRP A 643 -25.55 1.72 -10.20
C TRP A 643 -26.83 2.02 -9.46
N LYS A 644 -26.71 2.68 -8.32
CA LYS A 644 -27.81 3.23 -7.54
C LYS A 644 -27.49 4.65 -7.03
N GLY A 645 -28.44 5.30 -6.37
CA GLY A 645 -28.22 6.62 -5.74
C GLY A 645 -27.91 7.77 -6.71
N MET A 646 -28.06 7.57 -8.02
CA MET A 646 -27.73 8.57 -9.05
C MET A 646 -28.93 9.40 -9.46
N THR A 647 -28.71 10.68 -9.72
CA THR A 647 -29.74 11.58 -10.29
C THR A 647 -29.89 11.34 -11.80
N ASP A 648 -31.05 11.65 -12.39
CA ASP A 648 -31.35 11.41 -13.81
C ASP A 648 -30.32 12.02 -14.76
N ASN A 649 -29.70 13.14 -14.39
CA ASN A 649 -28.71 13.86 -15.20
C ASN A 649 -27.26 13.40 -14.97
N GLN A 650 -27.01 12.51 -14.04
CA GLN A 650 -25.68 12.01 -13.72
C GLN A 650 -25.30 10.87 -14.67
N MET A 651 -24.14 10.93 -15.30
CA MET A 651 -23.62 9.86 -16.15
C MET A 651 -23.01 8.75 -15.31
N SER A 652 -23.30 7.49 -15.64
CA SER A 652 -22.66 6.32 -15.02
C SER A 652 -21.23 6.11 -15.51
N VAL A 653 -20.99 6.37 -16.79
CA VAL A 653 -19.68 6.24 -17.43
C VAL A 653 -19.36 7.47 -18.27
N LYS A 654 -18.15 8.01 -18.06
CA LYS A 654 -17.59 9.07 -18.90
C LYS A 654 -16.25 8.64 -19.48
N ALA A 655 -16.04 8.90 -20.76
CA ALA A 655 -14.81 8.62 -21.47
C ALA A 655 -14.32 9.86 -22.21
N SER A 656 -13.05 10.24 -21.99
CA SER A 656 -12.48 11.43 -22.61
C SER A 656 -11.01 11.24 -23.01
N HIS A 657 -10.51 12.12 -23.88
CA HIS A 657 -9.11 12.19 -24.29
C HIS A 657 -8.61 10.88 -24.93
N ARG A 658 -9.33 10.33 -25.90
CA ARG A 658 -9.02 9.08 -26.64
C ARG A 658 -9.11 7.82 -25.77
N SER A 659 -10.01 7.79 -24.80
CA SER A 659 -10.23 6.58 -24.01
C SER A 659 -10.96 5.51 -24.82
N THR A 660 -10.64 4.22 -24.56
CA THR A 660 -11.37 3.06 -25.08
C THR A 660 -11.95 2.25 -23.93
N VAL A 661 -13.26 2.08 -23.92
CA VAL A 661 -14.02 1.42 -22.88
C VAL A 661 -14.92 0.36 -23.51
N HIS A 662 -14.81 -0.89 -23.08
CA HIS A 662 -15.69 -1.98 -23.46
C HIS A 662 -16.75 -2.15 -22.38
N LEU A 663 -17.98 -1.75 -22.70
CA LEU A 663 -19.11 -1.73 -21.77
C LEU A 663 -20.01 -2.95 -22.02
N GLY A 664 -20.02 -3.91 -21.12
CA GLY A 664 -20.92 -5.06 -21.20
C GLY A 664 -22.39 -4.66 -21.10
N THR A 665 -23.25 -5.34 -21.84
CA THR A 665 -24.70 -5.13 -21.83
C THR A 665 -25.40 -5.61 -20.54
N ASP A 666 -24.65 -6.20 -19.64
CA ASP A 666 -25.05 -6.68 -18.32
C ASP A 666 -24.85 -5.64 -17.20
N ASN A 667 -24.44 -4.42 -17.57
CA ASN A 667 -24.37 -3.30 -16.62
C ASN A 667 -25.76 -2.66 -16.46
N GLU A 668 -26.18 -2.43 -15.20
CA GLU A 668 -27.53 -1.97 -14.89
C GLU A 668 -27.56 -0.72 -13.99
N ARG A 669 -28.56 0.12 -14.21
CA ARG A 669 -28.92 1.27 -13.37
C ARG A 669 -30.41 1.33 -13.16
N GLY A 670 -30.86 1.11 -11.92
CA GLY A 670 -32.29 1.09 -11.59
C GLY A 670 -33.10 0.05 -12.36
N GLY A 671 -32.46 -1.07 -12.77
CA GLY A 671 -33.09 -2.14 -13.57
C GLY A 671 -33.08 -1.90 -15.07
N GLU A 672 -32.40 -0.84 -15.57
CA GLU A 672 -32.23 -0.56 -17.00
C GLU A 672 -30.75 -0.67 -17.39
N VAL A 673 -30.48 -1.02 -18.65
CA VAL A 673 -29.11 -1.09 -19.19
C VAL A 673 -28.47 0.29 -19.19
N VAL A 674 -27.20 0.37 -18.77
CA VAL A 674 -26.46 1.62 -18.51
C VAL A 674 -26.18 2.47 -19.76
N GLU A 675 -26.33 1.95 -20.96
CA GLU A 675 -26.03 2.66 -22.24
C GLU A 675 -26.68 4.05 -22.35
N LYS A 676 -27.80 4.30 -21.70
CA LYS A 676 -28.49 5.61 -21.68
C LYS A 676 -27.71 6.69 -20.90
N TRP A 677 -26.79 6.31 -20.03
CA TRP A 677 -26.05 7.21 -19.15
C TRP A 677 -24.54 7.17 -19.41
N VAL A 678 -24.18 7.08 -20.68
CA VAL A 678 -22.79 7.06 -21.16
C VAL A 678 -22.48 8.35 -21.89
N GLU A 679 -21.38 8.98 -21.54
CA GLU A 679 -20.86 10.16 -22.23
C GLU A 679 -19.44 9.88 -22.74
N ALA A 680 -19.24 10.03 -24.04
CA ALA A 680 -17.92 9.94 -24.65
C ALA A 680 -17.65 11.23 -25.44
N ASP A 681 -16.43 11.78 -25.32
CA ASP A 681 -16.02 12.88 -26.15
C ASP A 681 -15.77 12.41 -27.60
N GLY A 682 -15.67 13.33 -28.56
CA GLY A 682 -15.50 13.00 -29.98
C GLY A 682 -14.17 12.29 -30.33
N THR A 683 -13.32 12.00 -29.34
CA THR A 683 -12.03 11.32 -29.51
C THR A 683 -11.99 9.96 -28.80
N SER A 684 -13.01 9.62 -28.02
CA SER A 684 -13.09 8.41 -27.19
C SER A 684 -14.13 7.44 -27.73
N THR A 685 -13.93 6.15 -27.48
CA THR A 685 -14.84 5.07 -27.89
C THR A 685 -15.37 4.35 -26.65
N VAL A 686 -16.70 4.14 -26.62
CA VAL A 686 -17.36 3.23 -25.68
C VAL A 686 -18.15 2.21 -26.49
N GLU A 687 -17.77 0.92 -26.43
CA GLU A 687 -18.27 -0.20 -27.23
C GLU A 687 -18.99 -1.21 -26.34
#